data_e7b6e4002f6fc8738d5ebd0ff0e7443c
#
_entry.id   e7b6e4002f6fc8738d5ebd0ff0e7443c
#
_cell.length_a   1.000
_cell.length_b   1.000
_cell.length_c   1.000
_cell.angle_alpha   90.00
_cell.angle_beta   90.00
_cell.angle_gamma   90.00
#
_symmetry.space_group_name_H-M   'P 1'
#
loop_
_entity.id
_entity.type
_entity.pdbx_description
1 polymer ?
#
loop_
_entity_poly.entity_id
_entity_poly.type
_entity_poly.pdbx_seq_one_letter_code
_entity_poly.pdbx_strand_id
1 'polypeptide(L)'
;MNYRLYSKKSTKSSGFMDIIYWTISVIFSIWLFWIIINPSQKGLIGNFVFSNLYSFFGNSVYFFPFLFFYGLMRILFKLGKPNKGIISMLFGTILILSFISAIMERSHFSGGWAGYFIDSLMIKLFGNIGSVIFSLGFILIGINIIFEVKWGKVFEKLKNTIQRDWEEWKKARAELNNKIKIIEEKKKSGEKVLSVKPANEVIVKKEEKEIKPPEQPQVSDLVKTEETKKDKKQIEKNESKAQIKNKDFLDFKNFKLPDINLLEKNTKSNVYLPDNSEIQSAKIKLEETLKNFEISAYISGIYPGPVITRYEITPSPGVKISSIVSLSNDIALAMRSIGSIRVIAPIPGKSAIGFEIPNSKRSMVTLREIIESPEFNSSKGNLTFALGRYSEGSVAVANLEDMPHLLVAGATGSGKSVFLQSMILSIMYKNTPDDVKFLFIDPKRLELTSYEQIPYLYDPRTTPDKVRVITDPKEAAKSLVALTRVMEKRYKKFEKARVKNIQSYNKWALSNNQPTEFYIVVVIDELADLMLQAKNVVEESIQRLTQMARAVGIHVVLATQRPSVDVITGVIKANLPCRVALQVSSKIDSRVIIDSPGAESLIGKGDMLFLGPNKSKPDRIQGCYVKEEEIEKVVSFLKEQGGPSYPSYIEEEVSFEGKGASNEELNVALRLILERRRVSQDLLKAHFGSSARATNLLSLLEVKGFIYKPEGTNKWQIYFDKIEAFLNAAEGSKQ
;
A
#
# COMPACT_ATOMS: atom_id res chain seq x y z
N MET A 1 -27.60 -0.43 -79.46
CA MET A 1 -26.18 -0.25 -79.79
C MET A 1 -25.74 1.16 -79.47
N ASN A 2 -25.14 1.35 -78.31
CA ASN A 2 -24.44 2.61 -77.94
C ASN A 2 -23.43 2.27 -76.84
N TYR A 3 -22.19 2.07 -77.24
CA TYR A 3 -21.03 1.96 -76.35
C TYR A 3 -20.67 3.32 -75.83
N ARG A 4 -20.79 3.57 -74.48
CA ARG A 4 -20.17 4.70 -73.81
C ARG A 4 -18.77 4.29 -73.30
N LEU A 5 -17.75 4.77 -73.94
CA LEU A 5 -16.36 4.75 -73.56
C LEU A 5 -16.20 5.61 -72.29
N TYR A 6 -15.95 4.97 -71.15
CA TYR A 6 -15.45 5.66 -69.94
C TYR A 6 -13.96 5.92 -70.11
N SER A 7 -13.59 7.16 -70.35
CA SER A 7 -12.21 7.62 -70.31
C SER A 7 -11.66 7.51 -68.89
N LYS A 8 -10.66 6.66 -68.75
CA LYS A 8 -9.82 6.57 -67.57
C LYS A 8 -8.95 7.83 -67.49
N LYS A 9 -9.34 8.83 -66.68
CA LYS A 9 -8.45 9.95 -66.29
C LYS A 9 -7.29 9.36 -65.46
N SER A 10 -6.10 9.35 -66.05
CA SER A 10 -4.84 9.03 -65.40
C SER A 10 -4.46 10.17 -64.44
N THR A 11 -4.61 9.95 -63.15
CA THR A 11 -3.96 10.77 -62.08
C THR A 11 -2.61 10.20 -61.72
N LYS A 12 -1.63 10.44 -62.53
CA LYS A 12 -0.20 10.19 -62.24
C LYS A 12 0.51 11.52 -62.00
N SER A 13 0.32 12.15 -60.82
CA SER A 13 1.23 13.16 -60.30
C SER A 13 1.05 13.46 -58.78
N SER A 14 0.17 12.76 -58.07
CA SER A 14 -0.08 13.04 -56.66
C SER A 14 0.91 12.39 -55.67
N GLY A 15 1.62 11.35 -56.06
CA GLY A 15 2.42 10.57 -55.11
C GLY A 15 3.63 11.29 -54.51
N PHE A 16 4.28 12.16 -55.27
CA PHE A 16 5.49 12.86 -54.81
C PHE A 16 5.14 13.99 -53.80
N MET A 17 4.16 14.79 -54.12
CA MET A 17 3.72 15.86 -53.22
C MET A 17 3.11 15.30 -51.93
N ASP A 18 2.40 14.19 -51.99
CA ASP A 18 1.84 13.52 -50.80
C ASP A 18 2.96 13.02 -49.86
N ILE A 19 4.06 12.50 -50.39
CA ILE A 19 5.22 12.07 -49.63
C ILE A 19 5.88 13.30 -48.93
N ILE A 20 6.05 14.42 -49.66
CA ILE A 20 6.61 15.65 -49.09
C ILE A 20 5.75 16.17 -47.95
N TYR A 21 4.44 16.32 -48.17
CA TYR A 21 3.52 16.79 -47.13
C TYR A 21 3.52 15.84 -45.92
N TRP A 22 3.58 14.55 -46.16
CA TRP A 22 3.66 13.57 -45.06
C TRP A 22 4.98 13.72 -44.28
N THR A 23 6.11 13.81 -44.98
CA THR A 23 7.44 13.98 -44.36
C THR A 23 7.51 15.24 -43.49
N ILE A 24 7.03 16.39 -44.03
CA ILE A 24 6.96 17.65 -43.30
C ILE A 24 6.07 17.50 -42.05
N SER A 25 4.94 16.82 -42.17
CA SER A 25 4.01 16.63 -41.07
C SER A 25 4.59 15.73 -39.96
N VAL A 26 5.39 14.72 -40.32
CA VAL A 26 6.10 13.85 -39.36
C VAL A 26 7.18 14.64 -38.62
N ILE A 27 8.00 15.41 -39.35
CA ILE A 27 9.03 16.27 -38.75
C ILE A 27 8.38 17.28 -37.79
N PHE A 28 7.29 17.91 -38.20
CA PHE A 28 6.53 18.83 -37.35
C PHE A 28 5.98 18.15 -36.08
N SER A 29 5.44 16.93 -36.21
CA SER A 29 4.93 16.15 -35.09
C SER A 29 6.04 15.79 -34.07
N ILE A 30 7.20 15.35 -34.57
CA ILE A 30 8.36 15.03 -33.72
C ILE A 30 8.89 16.29 -33.03
N TRP A 31 8.98 17.41 -33.75
CA TRP A 31 9.40 18.69 -33.19
C TRP A 31 8.43 19.20 -32.11
N LEU A 32 7.13 19.09 -32.33
CA LEU A 32 6.11 19.47 -31.36
C LEU A 32 6.17 18.60 -30.10
N PHE A 33 6.41 17.30 -30.26
CA PHE A 33 6.62 16.37 -29.15
C PHE A 33 7.85 16.75 -28.32
N TRP A 34 8.94 17.13 -29.01
CA TRP A 34 10.16 17.61 -28.34
C TRP A 34 9.94 18.87 -27.51
N ILE A 35 9.22 19.86 -28.04
CA ILE A 35 8.89 21.11 -27.37
C ILE A 35 8.06 20.87 -26.08
N ILE A 36 7.16 19.89 -26.11
CA ILE A 36 6.32 19.57 -24.96
C ILE A 36 7.13 18.92 -23.86
N ILE A 37 8.05 18.01 -24.18
CA ILE A 37 8.83 17.26 -23.20
C ILE A 37 9.97 18.11 -22.60
N ASN A 38 10.58 19.01 -23.38
CA ASN A 38 11.71 19.81 -22.96
C ASN A 38 11.37 21.31 -22.84
N PRO A 39 10.79 21.75 -21.71
CA PRO A 39 10.38 23.14 -21.52
C PRO A 39 11.52 24.17 -21.65
N SER A 40 12.76 23.78 -21.35
CA SER A 40 13.94 24.63 -21.37
C SER A 40 14.56 24.84 -22.77
N GLN A 41 14.19 24.03 -23.77
CA GLN A 41 14.82 24.04 -25.10
C GLN A 41 13.83 24.34 -26.24
N LYS A 42 12.81 25.14 -25.97
CA LYS A 42 11.73 25.43 -26.96
C LYS A 42 12.15 26.33 -28.11
N GLY A 43 13.13 27.18 -27.93
CA GLY A 43 13.48 28.23 -28.88
C GLY A 43 12.38 29.28 -29.06
N LEU A 44 12.59 30.33 -29.83
CA LEU A 44 11.65 31.41 -30.05
C LEU A 44 10.32 30.90 -30.71
N ILE A 45 10.46 30.16 -31.81
CA ILE A 45 9.30 29.65 -32.58
C ILE A 45 8.54 28.58 -31.76
N GLY A 46 9.26 27.69 -31.09
CA GLY A 46 8.64 26.65 -30.24
C GLY A 46 7.87 27.24 -29.05
N ASN A 47 8.42 28.28 -28.43
CA ASN A 47 7.73 28.98 -27.34
C ASN A 47 6.45 29.66 -27.84
N PHE A 48 6.53 30.34 -28.98
CA PHE A 48 5.36 30.99 -29.60
C PHE A 48 4.25 29.99 -29.93
N VAL A 49 4.60 28.88 -30.62
CA VAL A 49 3.63 27.84 -31.00
C VAL A 49 3.02 27.16 -29.79
N PHE A 50 3.84 26.76 -28.82
CA PHE A 50 3.37 26.09 -27.60
C PHE A 50 2.50 27.02 -26.75
N SER A 51 2.91 28.27 -26.55
CA SER A 51 2.16 29.23 -25.75
C SER A 51 0.77 29.49 -26.31
N ASN A 52 0.66 29.67 -27.65
CA ASN A 52 -0.62 29.89 -28.29
C ASN A 52 -1.52 28.62 -28.22
N LEU A 53 -0.96 27.43 -28.48
CA LEU A 53 -1.70 26.18 -28.36
C LEU A 53 -2.13 25.92 -26.92
N TYR A 54 -1.27 26.19 -25.94
CA TYR A 54 -1.59 26.03 -24.53
C TYR A 54 -2.66 27.03 -24.06
N SER A 55 -2.55 28.30 -24.47
CA SER A 55 -3.58 29.30 -24.16
C SER A 55 -4.93 28.94 -24.73
N PHE A 56 -4.95 28.28 -25.91
CA PHE A 56 -6.19 27.89 -26.58
C PHE A 56 -6.78 26.59 -26.03
N PHE A 57 -5.97 25.52 -25.89
CA PHE A 57 -6.42 24.17 -25.49
C PHE A 57 -6.12 23.79 -24.05
N GLY A 58 -5.33 24.60 -23.31
CA GLY A 58 -4.90 24.27 -21.96
C GLY A 58 -4.07 22.98 -21.92
N ASN A 59 -4.27 22.20 -20.85
CA ASN A 59 -3.55 20.94 -20.64
C ASN A 59 -3.86 19.87 -21.68
N SER A 60 -4.94 19.98 -22.45
CA SER A 60 -5.24 19.01 -23.50
C SER A 60 -4.23 19.03 -24.67
N VAL A 61 -3.42 20.10 -24.79
CA VAL A 61 -2.37 20.22 -25.81
C VAL A 61 -1.33 19.08 -25.74
N TYR A 62 -1.14 18.47 -24.57
CA TYR A 62 -0.22 17.37 -24.38
C TYR A 62 -0.64 16.09 -25.14
N PHE A 63 -1.91 15.94 -25.52
CA PHE A 63 -2.39 14.84 -26.34
C PHE A 63 -2.20 15.06 -27.84
N PHE A 64 -1.97 16.31 -28.25
CA PHE A 64 -1.88 16.70 -29.68
C PHE A 64 -0.82 15.90 -30.46
N PRO A 65 0.45 15.81 -30.01
CA PRO A 65 1.50 15.11 -30.76
C PRO A 65 1.20 13.62 -30.93
N PHE A 66 0.63 12.98 -29.94
CA PHE A 66 0.31 11.55 -29.99
C PHE A 66 -0.80 11.24 -30.98
N LEU A 67 -1.90 11.99 -30.93
CA LEU A 67 -3.02 11.83 -31.87
C LEU A 67 -2.61 12.13 -33.30
N PHE A 68 -1.85 13.19 -33.50
CA PHE A 68 -1.38 13.62 -34.80
C PHE A 68 -0.37 12.63 -35.40
N PHE A 69 0.61 12.21 -34.64
CA PHE A 69 1.62 11.23 -35.04
C PHE A 69 1.00 9.88 -35.40
N TYR A 70 0.08 9.37 -34.54
CA TYR A 70 -0.63 8.13 -34.83
C TYR A 70 -1.40 8.21 -36.16
N GLY A 71 -2.12 9.29 -36.37
CA GLY A 71 -2.86 9.48 -37.61
C GLY A 71 -1.97 9.50 -38.86
N LEU A 72 -0.81 10.18 -38.75
CA LEU A 72 0.19 10.21 -39.83
C LEU A 72 0.78 8.83 -40.14
N MET A 73 1.16 8.08 -39.06
CA MET A 73 1.67 6.70 -39.22
C MET A 73 0.64 5.77 -39.85
N ARG A 74 -0.64 5.94 -39.51
CA ARG A 74 -1.74 5.16 -40.12
C ARG A 74 -1.87 5.43 -41.60
N ILE A 75 -1.76 6.67 -42.04
CA ILE A 75 -1.82 7.05 -43.46
C ILE A 75 -0.62 6.45 -44.21
N LEU A 76 0.59 6.54 -43.64
CA LEU A 76 1.82 6.03 -44.25
C LEU A 76 1.75 4.50 -44.48
N PHE A 77 1.46 3.77 -43.40
CA PHE A 77 1.48 2.31 -43.42
C PHE A 77 0.19 1.70 -44.01
N LYS A 78 -0.75 2.53 -44.51
CA LYS A 78 -2.04 2.09 -44.99
C LYS A 78 -2.76 1.12 -44.04
N LEU A 79 -2.56 1.32 -42.76
CA LEU A 79 -3.15 0.51 -41.70
C LEU A 79 -4.69 0.62 -41.76
N GLY A 80 -5.33 -0.39 -42.34
CA GLY A 80 -6.79 -0.45 -42.46
C GLY A 80 -7.39 0.33 -43.64
N LYS A 81 -6.66 0.62 -44.74
CA LYS A 81 -7.11 1.37 -45.92
C LYS A 81 -7.83 2.67 -45.54
N PRO A 82 -7.10 3.69 -45.07
CA PRO A 82 -7.71 4.94 -44.65
C PRO A 82 -8.43 5.60 -45.85
N ASN A 83 -9.72 5.81 -45.69
CA ASN A 83 -10.53 6.48 -46.74
C ASN A 83 -10.43 8.01 -46.65
N LYS A 84 -9.74 8.53 -45.67
CA LYS A 84 -9.71 9.96 -45.33
C LYS A 84 -8.29 10.50 -45.32
N GLY A 85 -8.11 11.72 -45.79
CA GLY A 85 -6.81 12.39 -45.91
C GLY A 85 -6.41 13.12 -44.62
N ILE A 86 -5.25 13.82 -44.64
CA ILE A 86 -4.63 14.58 -43.53
C ILE A 86 -5.62 15.61 -42.94
N ILE A 87 -6.47 16.25 -43.78
CA ILE A 87 -7.45 17.25 -43.33
C ILE A 87 -8.47 16.67 -42.37
N SER A 88 -9.02 15.48 -42.66
CA SER A 88 -9.98 14.83 -41.78
C SER A 88 -9.36 14.35 -40.48
N MET A 89 -8.07 13.96 -40.50
CA MET A 89 -7.31 13.60 -39.30
C MET A 89 -7.08 14.84 -38.44
N LEU A 90 -6.68 15.98 -39.00
CA LEU A 90 -6.55 17.25 -38.27
C LEU A 90 -7.86 17.66 -37.62
N PHE A 91 -8.96 17.59 -38.39
CA PHE A 91 -10.30 17.89 -37.88
C PHE A 91 -10.68 17.00 -36.69
N GLY A 92 -10.46 15.70 -36.79
CA GLY A 92 -10.71 14.75 -35.71
C GLY A 92 -9.84 15.04 -34.46
N THR A 93 -8.57 15.41 -34.65
CA THR A 93 -7.65 15.78 -33.57
C THR A 93 -8.11 17.06 -32.87
N ILE A 94 -8.46 18.12 -33.63
CA ILE A 94 -8.98 19.36 -33.07
C ILE A 94 -10.28 19.13 -32.29
N LEU A 95 -11.19 18.31 -32.82
CA LEU A 95 -12.44 17.95 -32.18
C LEU A 95 -12.19 17.26 -30.83
N ILE A 96 -11.32 16.26 -30.79
CA ILE A 96 -10.97 15.55 -29.55
C ILE A 96 -10.38 16.53 -28.53
N LEU A 97 -9.38 17.33 -28.93
CA LEU A 97 -8.72 18.26 -28.02
C LEU A 97 -9.68 19.30 -27.45
N SER A 98 -10.58 19.85 -28.30
CA SER A 98 -11.55 20.86 -27.86
C SER A 98 -12.51 20.33 -26.79
N PHE A 99 -13.01 19.10 -26.95
CA PHE A 99 -13.93 18.53 -25.96
C PHE A 99 -13.21 17.92 -24.75
N ILE A 100 -11.95 17.46 -24.87
CA ILE A 100 -11.11 17.14 -23.72
C ILE A 100 -10.82 18.41 -22.91
N SER A 101 -10.53 19.55 -23.58
CA SER A 101 -10.33 20.84 -22.92
C SER A 101 -11.56 21.24 -22.10
N ALA A 102 -12.77 21.06 -22.64
CA ALA A 102 -14.03 21.36 -21.93
C ALA A 102 -14.21 20.49 -20.67
N ILE A 103 -13.88 19.20 -20.75
CA ILE A 103 -13.94 18.30 -19.58
C ILE A 103 -12.86 18.68 -18.55
N MET A 104 -11.64 19.04 -18.99
CA MET A 104 -10.56 19.48 -18.10
C MET A 104 -10.90 20.78 -17.37
N GLU A 105 -11.49 21.75 -18.05
CA GLU A 105 -11.92 23.02 -17.43
C GLU A 105 -12.88 22.77 -16.26
N ARG A 106 -13.84 21.87 -16.44
CA ARG A 106 -14.78 21.45 -15.39
C ARG A 106 -14.13 20.76 -14.21
N SER A 107 -13.05 20.03 -14.43
CA SER A 107 -12.31 19.30 -13.41
C SER A 107 -11.26 20.14 -12.69
N HIS A 108 -11.32 21.47 -12.80
CA HIS A 108 -10.35 22.44 -12.25
C HIS A 108 -8.93 22.31 -12.82
N PHE A 109 -8.78 21.65 -13.96
CA PHE A 109 -7.57 21.71 -14.77
C PHE A 109 -7.70 22.80 -15.82
N SER A 110 -6.59 23.42 -16.22
CA SER A 110 -6.62 24.44 -17.28
C SER A 110 -7.08 23.84 -18.61
N GLY A 111 -8.29 24.14 -19.04
CA GLY A 111 -8.86 23.78 -20.35
C GLY A 111 -8.55 24.82 -21.44
N GLY A 112 -7.94 25.95 -21.08
CA GLY A 112 -7.68 27.05 -21.99
C GLY A 112 -8.96 27.75 -22.49
N TRP A 113 -8.79 28.67 -23.45
CA TRP A 113 -9.93 29.40 -24.00
C TRP A 113 -11.01 28.53 -24.65
N ALA A 114 -10.60 27.52 -25.39
CA ALA A 114 -11.53 26.58 -26.06
C ALA A 114 -12.32 25.75 -25.02
N GLY A 115 -11.66 25.30 -23.95
CA GLY A 115 -12.31 24.57 -22.86
C GLY A 115 -13.37 25.40 -22.16
N TYR A 116 -13.02 26.63 -21.76
CA TYR A 116 -13.96 27.58 -21.13
C TYR A 116 -15.16 27.87 -22.00
N PHE A 117 -14.93 28.19 -23.29
CA PHE A 117 -16.02 28.53 -24.22
C PHE A 117 -16.96 27.36 -24.48
N ILE A 118 -16.40 26.17 -24.78
CA ILE A 118 -17.20 24.99 -25.09
C ILE A 118 -17.94 24.49 -23.86
N ASP A 119 -17.30 24.42 -22.68
CA ASP A 119 -17.98 24.00 -21.46
C ASP A 119 -19.12 24.94 -21.09
N SER A 120 -18.89 26.25 -21.13
CA SER A 120 -19.93 27.26 -20.90
C SER A 120 -21.11 27.14 -21.88
N LEU A 121 -20.82 26.90 -23.15
CA LEU A 121 -21.86 26.72 -24.18
C LEU A 121 -22.65 25.42 -23.93
N MET A 122 -21.95 24.30 -23.67
CA MET A 122 -22.56 23.00 -23.44
C MET A 122 -23.40 22.98 -22.16
N ILE A 123 -22.97 23.66 -21.10
CA ILE A 123 -23.76 23.79 -19.87
C ILE A 123 -25.03 24.59 -20.14
N LYS A 124 -24.95 25.70 -20.87
CA LYS A 124 -26.12 26.49 -21.22
C LYS A 124 -27.15 25.74 -22.06
N LEU A 125 -26.68 24.87 -22.98
CA LEU A 125 -27.56 24.14 -23.88
C LEU A 125 -28.13 22.86 -23.24
N PHE A 126 -27.32 22.11 -22.49
CA PHE A 126 -27.66 20.75 -22.07
C PHE A 126 -27.60 20.55 -20.54
N GLY A 127 -27.31 21.58 -19.78
CA GLY A 127 -27.11 21.49 -18.32
C GLY A 127 -25.83 20.71 -17.92
N ASN A 128 -25.60 20.58 -16.62
CA ASN A 128 -24.36 20.00 -16.10
C ASN A 128 -24.10 18.54 -16.50
N ILE A 129 -25.10 17.68 -16.45
CA ILE A 129 -24.96 16.26 -16.80
C ILE A 129 -24.95 16.08 -18.31
N GLY A 130 -25.86 16.77 -19.01
CA GLY A 130 -25.96 16.71 -20.46
C GLY A 130 -24.68 17.16 -21.16
N SER A 131 -24.02 18.23 -20.69
CA SER A 131 -22.77 18.70 -21.29
C SER A 131 -21.65 17.67 -21.24
N VAL A 132 -21.54 16.85 -20.19
CA VAL A 132 -20.55 15.75 -20.09
C VAL A 132 -20.88 14.66 -21.10
N ILE A 133 -22.14 14.28 -21.19
CA ILE A 133 -22.59 13.21 -22.13
C ILE A 133 -22.31 13.62 -23.57
N PHE A 134 -22.68 14.87 -23.96
CA PHE A 134 -22.42 15.35 -25.29
C PHE A 134 -20.93 15.54 -25.59
N SER A 135 -20.13 16.04 -24.61
CA SER A 135 -18.67 16.16 -24.78
C SER A 135 -18.02 14.79 -25.01
N LEU A 136 -18.41 13.76 -24.27
CA LEU A 136 -17.95 12.39 -24.50
C LEU A 136 -18.40 11.86 -25.88
N GLY A 137 -19.62 12.18 -26.30
CA GLY A 137 -20.12 11.83 -27.64
C GLY A 137 -19.28 12.46 -28.75
N PHE A 138 -18.91 13.73 -28.65
CA PHE A 138 -18.06 14.41 -29.65
C PHE A 138 -16.62 13.87 -29.63
N ILE A 139 -16.06 13.48 -28.46
CA ILE A 139 -14.78 12.79 -28.39
C ILE A 139 -14.85 11.44 -29.12
N LEU A 140 -15.90 10.66 -28.93
CA LEU A 140 -16.10 9.40 -29.62
C LEU A 140 -16.22 9.60 -31.16
N ILE A 141 -16.89 10.66 -31.63
CA ILE A 141 -16.94 11.04 -33.05
C ILE A 141 -15.52 11.34 -33.55
N GLY A 142 -14.73 12.14 -32.80
CA GLY A 142 -13.34 12.47 -33.14
C GLY A 142 -12.47 11.20 -33.22
N ILE A 143 -12.60 10.31 -32.26
CA ILE A 143 -11.92 9.00 -32.26
C ILE A 143 -12.31 8.20 -33.49
N ASN A 144 -13.60 8.18 -33.86
CA ASN A 144 -14.04 7.45 -35.05
C ASN A 144 -13.47 8.06 -36.34
N ILE A 145 -13.31 9.38 -36.40
CA ILE A 145 -12.70 10.07 -37.54
C ILE A 145 -11.21 9.69 -37.70
N ILE A 146 -10.45 9.61 -36.58
CA ILE A 146 -9.01 9.29 -36.59
C ILE A 146 -8.78 7.78 -36.76
N PHE A 147 -9.48 6.96 -35.96
CA PHE A 147 -9.20 5.55 -35.80
C PHE A 147 -10.06 4.64 -36.67
N GLU A 148 -11.15 5.16 -37.31
CA GLU A 148 -12.13 4.39 -38.08
C GLU A 148 -12.62 3.12 -37.38
N VAL A 149 -12.97 3.28 -36.09
CA VAL A 149 -13.35 2.16 -35.24
C VAL A 149 -14.63 1.50 -35.74
N LYS A 150 -14.58 0.21 -35.97
CA LYS A 150 -15.76 -0.60 -36.31
C LYS A 150 -16.51 -0.98 -35.05
N TRP A 151 -17.28 -0.05 -34.49
CA TRP A 151 -18.01 -0.19 -33.23
C TRP A 151 -18.84 -1.47 -33.14
N GLY A 152 -19.46 -1.91 -34.25
CA GLY A 152 -20.20 -3.17 -34.29
C GLY A 152 -19.36 -4.37 -33.86
N LYS A 153 -18.10 -4.48 -34.34
CA LYS A 153 -17.20 -5.56 -33.95
C LYS A 153 -16.73 -5.44 -32.49
N VAL A 154 -16.56 -4.21 -31.98
CA VAL A 154 -16.18 -3.97 -30.58
C VAL A 154 -17.31 -4.40 -29.65
N PHE A 155 -18.56 -3.98 -29.97
CA PHE A 155 -19.75 -4.38 -29.20
C PHE A 155 -20.01 -5.87 -29.25
N GLU A 156 -19.85 -6.49 -30.43
CA GLU A 156 -19.98 -7.95 -30.59
C GLU A 156 -18.96 -8.70 -29.74
N LYS A 157 -17.69 -8.27 -29.76
CA LYS A 157 -16.63 -8.86 -28.93
C LYS A 157 -16.93 -8.69 -27.44
N LEU A 158 -17.40 -7.52 -27.03
CA LEU A 158 -17.78 -7.24 -25.62
C LEU A 158 -18.96 -8.11 -25.19
N LYS A 159 -20.01 -8.20 -26.05
CA LYS A 159 -21.17 -9.07 -25.80
C LYS A 159 -20.77 -10.53 -25.63
N ASN A 160 -19.93 -11.04 -26.55
CA ASN A 160 -19.46 -12.42 -26.49
C ASN A 160 -18.60 -12.70 -25.26
N THR A 161 -17.80 -11.72 -24.82
CA THR A 161 -17.03 -11.86 -23.57
C THR A 161 -17.95 -11.91 -22.35
N ILE A 162 -18.92 -10.98 -22.26
CA ILE A 162 -19.89 -10.95 -21.15
C ILE A 162 -20.74 -12.23 -21.14
N GLN A 163 -21.19 -12.72 -22.31
CA GLN A 163 -21.95 -13.96 -22.38
C GLN A 163 -21.12 -15.16 -21.91
N ARG A 164 -19.85 -15.26 -22.33
CA ARG A 164 -18.95 -16.33 -21.86
C ARG A 164 -18.75 -16.30 -20.36
N ASP A 165 -18.44 -15.11 -19.80
CA ASP A 165 -18.22 -14.96 -18.36
C ASP A 165 -19.51 -15.26 -17.57
N TRP A 166 -20.67 -14.90 -18.12
CA TRP A 166 -21.99 -15.25 -17.55
C TRP A 166 -22.27 -16.75 -17.56
N GLU A 167 -21.93 -17.44 -18.66
CA GLU A 167 -22.09 -18.90 -18.78
C GLU A 167 -21.14 -19.65 -17.85
N GLU A 168 -19.90 -19.20 -17.72
CA GLU A 168 -18.92 -19.74 -16.78
C GLU A 168 -19.38 -19.57 -15.32
N TRP A 169 -19.90 -18.38 -14.98
CA TRP A 169 -20.48 -18.13 -13.67
C TRP A 169 -21.70 -19.02 -13.40
N LYS A 170 -22.58 -19.21 -14.39
CA LYS A 170 -23.76 -20.08 -14.28
C LYS A 170 -23.38 -21.55 -14.08
N LYS A 171 -22.34 -22.03 -14.77
CA LYS A 171 -21.81 -23.39 -14.60
C LYS A 171 -21.18 -23.57 -13.20
N ALA A 172 -20.35 -22.63 -12.76
CA ALA A 172 -19.74 -22.66 -11.43
C ALA A 172 -20.79 -22.66 -10.30
N ARG A 173 -21.87 -21.88 -10.46
CA ARG A 173 -22.98 -21.84 -9.50
C ARG A 173 -23.78 -23.14 -9.50
N ALA A 174 -23.99 -23.77 -10.66
CA ALA A 174 -24.68 -25.07 -10.76
C ALA A 174 -23.84 -26.19 -10.12
N GLU A 175 -22.52 -26.21 -10.33
CA GLU A 175 -21.60 -27.15 -9.68
C GLU A 175 -21.58 -26.99 -8.15
N LEU A 176 -21.59 -25.74 -7.68
CA LEU A 176 -21.64 -25.44 -6.24
C LEU A 176 -22.95 -25.97 -5.62
N ASN A 177 -24.09 -25.72 -6.28
CA ASN A 177 -25.38 -26.21 -5.82
C ASN A 177 -25.46 -27.75 -5.81
N ASN A 178 -24.86 -28.40 -6.81
CA ASN A 178 -24.78 -29.88 -6.82
C ASN A 178 -23.88 -30.42 -5.70
N LYS A 179 -22.75 -29.76 -5.40
CA LYS A 179 -21.89 -30.14 -4.27
C LYS A 179 -22.60 -29.94 -2.92
N ILE A 180 -23.39 -28.87 -2.78
CA ILE A 180 -24.20 -28.63 -1.58
C ILE A 180 -25.24 -29.74 -1.41
N LYS A 181 -25.97 -30.12 -2.46
CA LYS A 181 -26.93 -31.23 -2.40
C LYS A 181 -26.29 -32.56 -2.01
N ILE A 182 -25.13 -32.88 -2.58
CA ILE A 182 -24.38 -34.11 -2.23
C ILE A 182 -23.92 -34.10 -0.77
N ILE A 183 -23.54 -32.91 -0.23
CA ILE A 183 -23.14 -32.78 1.19
C ILE A 183 -24.37 -32.91 2.10
N GLU A 184 -25.52 -32.37 1.71
CA GLU A 184 -26.78 -32.51 2.47
C GLU A 184 -27.29 -33.96 2.46
N GLU A 185 -27.19 -34.65 1.33
CA GLU A 185 -27.52 -36.07 1.23
C GLU A 185 -26.61 -36.97 2.08
N LYS A 186 -25.30 -36.69 2.08
CA LYS A 186 -24.30 -37.39 2.91
C LYS A 186 -24.51 -37.08 4.42
N LYS A 187 -24.92 -35.89 4.77
CA LYS A 187 -25.31 -35.56 6.15
C LYS A 187 -26.56 -36.30 6.62
N LYS A 188 -27.49 -36.60 5.73
CA LYS A 188 -28.71 -37.38 6.02
C LYS A 188 -28.43 -38.88 6.15
N SER A 189 -27.36 -39.38 5.50
CA SER A 189 -26.97 -40.81 5.52
C SER A 189 -25.97 -41.19 6.61
N GLY A 190 -25.52 -40.25 7.46
CA GLY A 190 -24.70 -40.58 8.65
C GLY A 190 -23.24 -40.93 8.39
N GLU A 191 -22.72 -40.77 7.17
CA GLU A 191 -21.32 -41.00 6.85
C GLU A 191 -20.41 -39.83 7.21
N LYS A 192 -19.23 -40.14 7.85
CA LYS A 192 -18.20 -39.15 8.18
C LYS A 192 -17.56 -38.56 6.92
N VAL A 193 -17.72 -37.26 6.71
CA VAL A 193 -17.14 -36.54 5.61
C VAL A 193 -15.66 -36.21 5.91
N LEU A 194 -14.76 -36.82 5.18
CA LEU A 194 -13.34 -36.44 5.11
C LEU A 194 -13.16 -35.15 4.32
N SER A 195 -12.38 -34.23 4.87
CA SER A 195 -12.11 -32.89 4.32
C SER A 195 -11.50 -32.96 2.91
N VAL A 196 -12.15 -32.31 1.96
CA VAL A 196 -11.64 -32.14 0.59
C VAL A 196 -10.86 -30.82 0.53
N LYS A 197 -9.58 -30.92 0.14
CA LYS A 197 -8.71 -29.77 -0.19
C LYS A 197 -9.25 -29.05 -1.43
N PRO A 198 -9.18 -27.72 -1.52
CA PRO A 198 -9.52 -27.00 -2.74
C PRO A 198 -8.39 -27.12 -3.77
N ALA A 199 -8.80 -27.45 -4.98
CA ALA A 199 -7.91 -27.51 -6.14
C ALA A 199 -7.83 -26.16 -6.87
N ASN A 200 -6.67 -25.86 -7.29
CA ASN A 200 -5.98 -24.79 -7.96
C ASN A 200 -6.59 -24.13 -9.21
N GLU A 201 -6.21 -22.87 -9.28
CA GLU A 201 -5.58 -22.10 -10.39
C GLU A 201 -6.27 -22.06 -11.76
N VAL A 202 -6.76 -20.87 -12.03
CA VAL A 202 -6.87 -20.38 -13.41
C VAL A 202 -6.13 -19.05 -13.53
N ILE A 203 -5.08 -19.07 -14.31
CA ILE A 203 -4.22 -17.93 -14.67
C ILE A 203 -4.99 -17.04 -15.66
N VAL A 204 -5.25 -15.79 -15.28
CA VAL A 204 -5.72 -14.77 -16.20
C VAL A 204 -4.60 -13.74 -16.40
N LYS A 205 -4.00 -13.73 -17.58
CA LYS A 205 -3.15 -12.65 -18.08
C LYS A 205 -4.01 -11.39 -18.29
N LYS A 206 -3.68 -10.30 -17.63
CA LYS A 206 -4.17 -8.95 -17.95
C LYS A 206 -3.01 -8.04 -18.29
N GLU A 207 -3.08 -7.42 -19.45
CA GLU A 207 -2.19 -6.34 -19.91
C GLU A 207 -2.47 -5.06 -19.11
N GLU A 208 -1.38 -4.39 -18.70
CA GLU A 208 -1.39 -3.15 -17.93
C GLU A 208 -1.52 -1.92 -18.82
N LYS A 209 -2.30 -0.94 -18.35
CA LYS A 209 -2.22 0.46 -18.78
C LYS A 209 -1.92 1.33 -17.54
N GLU A 210 -0.81 2.06 -17.62
CA GLU A 210 -0.35 3.02 -16.62
C GLU A 210 -1.28 4.22 -16.48
N ILE A 211 -1.54 4.63 -15.24
CA ILE A 211 -2.13 5.93 -14.87
C ILE A 211 -1.22 6.58 -13.83
N LYS A 212 -0.73 7.78 -14.12
CA LYS A 212 0.09 8.62 -13.22
C LYS A 212 -0.77 9.35 -12.20
N PRO A 213 -0.23 9.67 -11.00
CA PRO A 213 -0.98 10.28 -9.91
C PRO A 213 -1.07 11.81 -9.99
N PRO A 214 -2.10 12.43 -9.39
CA PRO A 214 -2.23 13.89 -9.29
C PRO A 214 -1.53 14.46 -8.06
N GLU A 215 -0.99 15.67 -8.22
CA GLU A 215 -0.36 16.51 -7.20
C GLU A 215 -1.37 17.09 -6.21
N GLN A 216 -0.89 17.38 -5.00
CA GLN A 216 -1.64 17.94 -3.88
C GLN A 216 -1.81 19.45 -3.99
N PRO A 217 -2.93 20.05 -3.55
CA PRO A 217 -3.02 21.49 -3.31
C PRO A 217 -2.68 21.84 -1.85
N GLN A 218 -1.88 22.89 -1.71
CA GLN A 218 -1.59 23.59 -0.47
C GLN A 218 -2.82 24.38 0.00
N VAL A 219 -3.07 24.33 1.30
CA VAL A 219 -4.09 25.17 1.95
C VAL A 219 -3.40 26.27 2.75
N SER A 220 -3.69 27.51 2.42
CA SER A 220 -3.38 28.69 3.23
C SER A 220 -4.66 29.29 3.81
N ASP A 221 -4.60 29.49 5.12
CA ASP A 221 -5.31 30.42 6.00
C ASP A 221 -6.52 31.26 5.54
N LEU A 222 -7.54 31.20 6.37
CA LEU A 222 -8.26 32.30 7.03
C LEU A 222 -9.68 31.90 7.45
N VAL A 223 -9.93 31.77 8.73
CA VAL A 223 -11.26 32.04 9.29
C VAL A 223 -11.14 32.61 10.71
N LYS A 224 -11.68 33.80 10.83
CA LYS A 224 -11.94 34.51 12.08
C LYS A 224 -13.18 33.99 12.79
N THR A 225 -13.03 33.90 14.07
CA THR A 225 -13.96 33.97 15.21
C THR A 225 -15.35 34.51 14.98
N GLU A 226 -16.36 33.83 15.53
CA GLU A 226 -17.48 34.47 16.25
C GLU A 226 -17.94 33.59 17.42
N GLU A 227 -17.92 34.21 18.62
CA GLU A 227 -18.41 33.66 19.88
C GLU A 227 -19.92 33.74 19.96
N THR A 228 -20.56 32.69 20.45
CA THR A 228 -21.85 32.82 21.12
C THR A 228 -21.84 31.97 22.41
N LYS A 229 -21.91 32.70 23.51
CA LYS A 229 -22.17 32.19 24.88
C LYS A 229 -23.66 31.82 25.03
N LYS A 230 -23.90 30.71 25.71
CA LYS A 230 -24.96 30.27 26.62
C LYS A 230 -25.22 28.77 26.41
N ASP A 231 -25.23 27.85 27.34
CA ASP A 231 -25.68 27.83 28.72
C ASP A 231 -24.95 26.69 29.45
N LYS A 232 -24.36 27.02 30.59
CA LYS A 232 -24.02 26.07 31.65
C LYS A 232 -25.27 25.81 32.47
N LYS A 233 -25.77 24.57 32.49
CA LYS A 233 -26.37 23.97 33.71
C LYS A 233 -26.58 22.46 33.56
N GLN A 234 -25.97 21.74 34.50
CA GLN A 234 -26.37 20.46 35.06
C GLN A 234 -26.41 19.22 34.16
N ILE A 235 -25.27 18.50 34.07
CA ILE A 235 -25.26 17.05 34.15
C ILE A 235 -24.05 16.67 35.03
N GLU A 236 -24.12 16.91 36.31
CA GLU A 236 -23.44 16.13 37.34
C GLU A 236 -24.46 15.18 37.95
N LYS A 237 -24.09 13.92 37.98
CA LYS A 237 -24.62 12.76 38.66
C LYS A 237 -25.25 11.71 37.71
N ASN A 238 -24.35 10.82 37.31
CA ASN A 238 -24.53 9.37 37.43
C ASN A 238 -23.28 8.65 36.91
N GLU A 239 -22.14 8.89 37.57
CA GLU A 239 -21.06 7.90 37.62
C GLU A 239 -21.37 6.96 38.79
N SER A 240 -22.30 6.04 38.60
CA SER A 240 -22.44 4.90 39.49
C SER A 240 -21.39 3.86 39.16
N LYS A 241 -20.32 3.88 39.96
CA LYS A 241 -19.60 2.75 40.54
C LYS A 241 -19.79 1.39 39.87
N ALA A 242 -19.10 1.16 38.79
CA ALA A 242 -18.49 -0.14 38.50
C ALA A 242 -17.06 -0.10 39.10
N GLN A 243 -16.93 -0.25 40.39
CA GLN A 243 -15.68 -0.66 41.02
C GLN A 243 -15.40 -2.09 40.56
N ILE A 244 -14.71 -2.23 39.43
CA ILE A 244 -13.98 -3.44 39.11
C ILE A 244 -12.91 -3.54 40.18
N LYS A 245 -13.03 -4.52 41.07
CA LYS A 245 -12.00 -4.91 42.01
C LYS A 245 -10.71 -5.05 41.21
N ASN A 246 -9.74 -4.17 41.46
CA ASN A 246 -8.36 -4.33 41.02
C ASN A 246 -7.87 -5.67 41.58
N LYS A 247 -8.00 -6.72 40.81
CA LYS A 247 -7.22 -7.92 40.99
C LYS A 247 -5.79 -7.54 40.66
N ASP A 248 -4.91 -7.84 41.59
CA ASP A 248 -3.48 -7.54 41.57
C ASP A 248 -2.89 -7.73 40.16
N PHE A 249 -2.62 -6.62 39.46
CA PHE A 249 -1.78 -6.65 38.28
C PHE A 249 -0.41 -7.08 38.76
N LEU A 250 0.17 -8.10 38.15
CA LEU A 250 1.57 -8.46 38.39
C LEU A 250 2.41 -7.21 38.12
N ASP A 251 2.96 -6.64 39.20
CA ASP A 251 3.91 -5.54 39.11
C ASP A 251 5.24 -6.17 38.73
N PHE A 252 5.70 -5.95 37.47
CA PHE A 252 6.95 -6.51 36.98
C PHE A 252 8.21 -5.85 37.55
N LYS A 253 8.12 -5.22 38.72
CA LYS A 253 9.27 -4.58 39.41
C LYS A 253 10.49 -5.51 39.61
N ASN A 254 10.24 -6.82 39.74
CA ASN A 254 11.29 -7.83 39.90
C ASN A 254 11.59 -8.59 38.60
N PHE A 255 11.09 -8.11 37.46
CA PHE A 255 11.30 -8.76 36.17
C PHE A 255 12.76 -8.69 35.74
N LYS A 256 13.33 -9.82 35.35
CA LYS A 256 14.70 -9.92 34.84
C LYS A 256 14.68 -9.94 33.31
N LEU A 257 15.43 -9.05 32.69
CA LEU A 257 15.66 -9.08 31.25
C LEU A 257 16.34 -10.40 30.85
N PRO A 258 16.13 -10.90 29.63
CA PRO A 258 16.77 -12.12 29.15
C PRO A 258 18.30 -12.02 29.24
N ASP A 259 18.94 -13.07 29.76
CA ASP A 259 20.40 -13.14 29.79
C ASP A 259 20.94 -13.29 28.36
N ILE A 260 21.98 -12.54 28.03
CA ILE A 260 22.65 -12.59 26.72
C ILE A 260 23.19 -13.99 26.40
N ASN A 261 23.47 -14.81 27.42
CA ASN A 261 23.94 -16.19 27.28
C ASN A 261 22.86 -17.16 26.75
N LEU A 262 21.60 -16.74 26.69
CA LEU A 262 20.55 -17.49 25.98
C LEU A 262 20.75 -17.46 24.45
N LEU A 263 21.51 -16.48 23.94
CA LEU A 263 21.92 -16.40 22.55
C LEU A 263 23.32 -16.98 22.35
N GLU A 264 23.50 -17.70 21.26
CA GLU A 264 24.79 -18.33 20.95
C GLU A 264 25.86 -17.30 20.60
N LYS A 265 27.04 -17.52 21.17
CA LYS A 265 28.21 -16.72 20.84
C LYS A 265 28.74 -17.08 19.46
N ASN A 266 29.01 -16.08 18.63
CA ASN A 266 29.62 -16.31 17.33
C ASN A 266 31.01 -16.95 17.51
N THR A 267 31.21 -18.13 16.97
CA THR A 267 32.52 -18.78 17.01
C THR A 267 33.40 -18.21 15.90
N LYS A 268 34.72 -18.20 16.10
CA LYS A 268 35.69 -17.68 15.10
C LYS A 268 35.54 -18.37 13.73
N SER A 269 34.99 -19.58 13.67
CA SER A 269 34.70 -20.31 12.43
C SER A 269 33.56 -19.71 11.58
N ASN A 270 32.71 -18.87 12.18
CA ASN A 270 31.57 -18.25 11.51
C ASN A 270 31.86 -16.80 11.05
N VAL A 271 32.99 -16.24 11.46
CA VAL A 271 33.43 -14.89 11.04
C VAL A 271 34.39 -15.05 9.89
N TYR A 272 33.91 -14.86 8.68
CA TYR A 272 34.73 -14.80 7.47
C TYR A 272 34.82 -13.34 7.02
N LEU A 273 36.02 -12.83 6.94
CA LEU A 273 36.32 -11.63 6.20
C LEU A 273 37.21 -12.05 5.04
N PRO A 274 36.97 -11.59 3.80
CA PRO A 274 37.82 -11.95 2.67
C PRO A 274 39.26 -11.55 2.99
N ASP A 275 40.19 -12.44 2.74
CA ASP A 275 41.60 -12.17 2.96
C ASP A 275 42.16 -11.20 1.90
N ASN A 276 43.36 -10.68 2.18
CA ASN A 276 44.00 -9.72 1.26
C ASN A 276 44.25 -10.35 -0.12
N SER A 277 44.45 -11.66 -0.22
CA SER A 277 44.68 -12.34 -1.50
C SER A 277 43.42 -12.42 -2.34
N GLU A 278 42.28 -12.71 -1.73
CA GLU A 278 40.97 -12.69 -2.37
C GLU A 278 40.59 -11.30 -2.85
N ILE A 279 40.78 -10.28 -1.99
CA ILE A 279 40.51 -8.87 -2.31
C ILE A 279 41.35 -8.42 -3.49
N GLN A 280 42.68 -8.70 -3.51
CA GLN A 280 43.57 -8.30 -4.57
C GLN A 280 43.28 -9.05 -5.88
N SER A 281 42.99 -10.33 -5.81
CA SER A 281 42.61 -11.12 -6.99
C SER A 281 41.32 -10.58 -7.63
N ALA A 282 40.33 -10.24 -6.82
CA ALA A 282 39.08 -9.62 -7.29
C ALA A 282 39.32 -8.21 -7.88
N LYS A 283 40.21 -7.41 -7.25
CA LYS A 283 40.60 -6.09 -7.76
C LYS A 283 41.21 -6.20 -9.16
N ILE A 284 42.23 -7.04 -9.31
CA ILE A 284 42.95 -7.21 -10.62
C ILE A 284 41.93 -7.64 -11.68
N LYS A 285 41.13 -8.63 -11.37
CA LYS A 285 40.14 -9.14 -12.33
C LYS A 285 39.07 -8.11 -12.71
N LEU A 286 38.65 -7.24 -11.78
CA LEU A 286 37.70 -6.16 -12.05
C LEU A 286 38.36 -5.09 -12.96
N GLU A 287 39.60 -4.72 -12.69
CA GLU A 287 40.37 -3.75 -13.51
C GLU A 287 40.59 -4.30 -14.92
N GLU A 288 41.01 -5.58 -15.08
CA GLU A 288 41.12 -6.26 -16.37
C GLU A 288 39.81 -6.29 -17.14
N THR A 289 38.69 -6.60 -16.44
CA THR A 289 37.37 -6.64 -17.05
C THR A 289 36.96 -5.27 -17.58
N LEU A 290 37.14 -4.20 -16.79
CA LEU A 290 36.87 -2.84 -17.25
C LEU A 290 37.72 -2.43 -18.47
N LYS A 291 39.01 -2.81 -18.45
CA LYS A 291 39.94 -2.58 -19.58
C LYS A 291 39.51 -3.32 -20.85
N ASN A 292 39.06 -4.57 -20.73
CA ASN A 292 38.56 -5.37 -21.85
C ASN A 292 37.28 -4.77 -22.50
N PHE A 293 36.50 -4.01 -21.74
CA PHE A 293 35.37 -3.24 -22.24
C PHE A 293 35.71 -1.79 -22.63
N GLU A 294 37.02 -1.47 -22.80
CA GLU A 294 37.48 -0.16 -23.16
C GLU A 294 37.11 0.97 -22.20
N ILE A 295 36.84 0.64 -20.94
CA ILE A 295 36.52 1.60 -19.90
C ILE A 295 37.76 1.99 -19.12
N SER A 296 38.18 3.24 -19.29
CA SER A 296 39.27 3.83 -18.51
C SER A 296 38.78 4.23 -17.13
N ALA A 297 39.08 3.43 -16.13
CA ALA A 297 38.72 3.68 -14.73
C ALA A 297 39.68 2.96 -13.78
N TYR A 298 39.86 3.45 -12.56
CA TYR A 298 40.71 2.83 -11.55
C TYR A 298 39.96 2.65 -10.22
N ILE A 299 40.40 1.65 -9.41
CA ILE A 299 39.82 1.39 -8.11
C ILE A 299 40.44 2.37 -7.09
N SER A 300 39.63 3.26 -6.55
CA SER A 300 40.01 4.28 -5.56
C SER A 300 39.84 3.86 -4.12
N GLY A 301 39.03 2.81 -3.85
CA GLY A 301 38.83 2.31 -2.49
C GLY A 301 38.24 0.90 -2.50
N ILE A 302 38.53 0.14 -1.44
CA ILE A 302 37.99 -1.22 -1.24
C ILE A 302 37.52 -1.32 0.21
N TYR A 303 36.28 -1.72 0.40
CA TYR A 303 35.60 -1.83 1.70
C TYR A 303 35.05 -3.25 1.87
N PRO A 304 35.80 -4.14 2.53
CA PRO A 304 35.34 -5.47 2.81
C PRO A 304 34.26 -5.50 3.89
N GLY A 305 33.18 -6.21 3.62
CA GLY A 305 32.09 -6.44 4.58
C GLY A 305 31.81 -7.95 4.80
N PRO A 306 30.81 -8.26 5.65
CA PRO A 306 30.54 -9.66 6.03
C PRO A 306 30.02 -10.53 4.89
N VAL A 307 29.34 -9.95 3.92
CA VAL A 307 28.65 -10.67 2.83
C VAL A 307 29.11 -10.23 1.46
N ILE A 308 29.42 -8.93 1.33
CA ILE A 308 29.88 -8.31 0.08
C ILE A 308 31.14 -7.47 0.35
N THR A 309 31.95 -7.28 -0.69
CA THR A 309 33.01 -6.28 -0.71
C THR A 309 32.65 -5.18 -1.69
N ARG A 310 32.70 -3.91 -1.23
CA ARG A 310 32.44 -2.75 -2.07
C ARG A 310 33.76 -2.23 -2.66
N TYR A 311 33.84 -2.23 -4.00
CA TYR A 311 34.92 -1.64 -4.76
C TYR A 311 34.48 -0.28 -5.29
N GLU A 312 35.17 0.78 -4.89
CA GLU A 312 34.91 2.13 -5.39
C GLU A 312 35.76 2.40 -6.59
N ILE A 313 35.14 2.75 -7.71
CA ILE A 313 35.78 2.96 -9.00
C ILE A 313 35.61 4.42 -9.39
N THR A 314 36.73 5.08 -9.70
CA THR A 314 36.74 6.44 -10.23
C THR A 314 36.94 6.38 -11.73
N PRO A 315 35.93 6.79 -12.54
CA PRO A 315 36.09 6.84 -13.99
C PRO A 315 37.04 7.98 -14.42
N SER A 316 37.81 7.76 -15.47
CA SER A 316 38.63 8.81 -16.10
C SER A 316 37.74 9.89 -16.74
N PRO A 317 38.24 11.14 -16.89
CA PRO A 317 37.49 12.20 -17.55
C PRO A 317 36.98 11.77 -18.93
N GLY A 318 35.69 12.05 -19.21
CA GLY A 318 35.05 11.70 -20.49
C GLY A 318 34.30 10.34 -20.49
N VAL A 319 34.50 9.48 -19.50
CA VAL A 319 33.78 8.21 -19.40
C VAL A 319 32.37 8.43 -18.86
N LYS A 320 31.36 7.98 -19.59
CA LYS A 320 29.96 8.08 -19.17
C LYS A 320 29.64 7.05 -18.05
N ILE A 321 29.02 7.51 -16.98
CA ILE A 321 28.58 6.63 -15.86
C ILE A 321 27.67 5.52 -16.37
N SER A 322 26.77 5.84 -17.32
CA SER A 322 25.82 4.87 -17.87
C SER A 322 26.48 3.68 -18.57
N SER A 323 27.63 3.89 -19.23
CA SER A 323 28.38 2.79 -19.87
C SER A 323 28.89 1.80 -18.81
N ILE A 324 29.40 2.30 -17.67
CA ILE A 324 29.87 1.46 -16.57
C ILE A 324 28.71 0.69 -15.91
N VAL A 325 27.59 1.37 -15.66
CA VAL A 325 26.41 0.76 -15.03
C VAL A 325 25.79 -0.33 -15.90
N SER A 326 25.78 -0.16 -17.23
CA SER A 326 25.23 -1.16 -18.16
C SER A 326 26.01 -2.47 -18.17
N LEU A 327 27.29 -2.45 -17.83
CA LEU A 327 28.17 -3.65 -17.76
C LEU A 327 28.04 -4.47 -16.47
N SER A 328 27.11 -4.15 -15.59
CA SER A 328 26.98 -4.84 -14.30
C SER A 328 26.82 -6.37 -14.43
N ASN A 329 26.08 -6.83 -15.45
CA ASN A 329 25.91 -8.26 -15.73
C ASN A 329 27.17 -8.90 -16.33
N ASP A 330 27.87 -8.21 -17.23
CA ASP A 330 29.08 -8.68 -17.86
C ASP A 330 30.22 -8.79 -16.83
N ILE A 331 30.29 -7.80 -15.92
CA ILE A 331 31.22 -7.84 -14.79
C ILE A 331 30.86 -8.99 -13.83
N ALA A 332 29.57 -9.23 -13.55
CA ALA A 332 29.15 -10.35 -12.72
C ALA A 332 29.58 -11.70 -13.32
N LEU A 333 29.44 -11.86 -14.63
CA LEU A 333 29.87 -13.05 -15.36
C LEU A 333 31.40 -13.19 -15.32
N ALA A 334 32.14 -12.13 -15.63
CA ALA A 334 33.60 -12.14 -15.60
C ALA A 334 34.16 -12.44 -14.22
N MET A 335 33.55 -11.89 -13.16
CA MET A 335 33.94 -12.13 -11.77
C MET A 335 33.51 -13.50 -11.25
N ARG A 336 32.72 -14.28 -12.01
CA ARG A 336 32.11 -15.54 -11.56
C ARG A 336 31.34 -15.35 -10.25
N SER A 337 30.62 -14.23 -10.13
CA SER A 337 29.89 -13.87 -8.93
C SER A 337 28.77 -14.88 -8.63
N ILE A 338 28.60 -15.25 -7.35
CA ILE A 338 27.53 -16.14 -6.89
C ILE A 338 26.13 -15.51 -7.04
N GLY A 339 26.07 -14.17 -7.28
CA GLY A 339 24.83 -13.43 -7.48
C GLY A 339 25.05 -12.21 -8.34
N SER A 340 24.01 -11.42 -8.55
CA SER A 340 24.10 -10.17 -9.29
C SER A 340 24.95 -9.13 -8.55
N ILE A 341 25.74 -8.37 -9.29
CA ILE A 341 26.51 -7.24 -8.75
C ILE A 341 25.60 -6.00 -8.70
N ARG A 342 25.49 -5.38 -7.54
CA ARG A 342 24.77 -4.11 -7.40
C ARG A 342 25.74 -2.96 -7.65
N VAL A 343 25.28 -1.98 -8.46
CA VAL A 343 26.07 -0.77 -8.78
C VAL A 343 25.43 0.45 -8.13
N ILE A 344 26.21 1.19 -7.34
CA ILE A 344 25.83 2.46 -6.74
C ILE A 344 26.48 3.58 -7.54
N ALA A 345 25.72 4.32 -8.32
CA ALA A 345 26.25 5.35 -9.20
C ALA A 345 25.40 6.63 -9.18
N PRO A 346 25.93 7.77 -8.72
CA PRO A 346 27.19 7.91 -7.98
C PRO A 346 27.06 7.52 -6.49
N ILE A 347 28.20 7.27 -5.83
CA ILE A 347 28.24 7.14 -4.37
C ILE A 347 27.96 8.53 -3.77
N PRO A 348 27.05 8.68 -2.81
CA PRO A 348 26.78 9.97 -2.17
C PRO A 348 28.04 10.60 -1.57
N GLY A 349 28.31 11.86 -1.94
CA GLY A 349 29.48 12.61 -1.41
C GLY A 349 30.82 12.24 -2.03
N LYS A 350 30.86 11.34 -3.04
CA LYS A 350 32.11 10.93 -3.72
C LYS A 350 31.96 10.98 -5.24
N SER A 351 33.04 11.30 -5.92
CA SER A 351 33.13 11.23 -7.40
C SER A 351 33.50 9.80 -7.84
N ALA A 352 32.83 8.80 -7.31
CA ALA A 352 33.10 7.39 -7.54
C ALA A 352 31.82 6.58 -7.72
N ILE A 353 31.96 5.40 -8.34
CA ILE A 353 30.92 4.39 -8.52
C ILE A 353 31.27 3.20 -7.65
N GLY A 354 30.31 2.69 -6.88
CA GLY A 354 30.50 1.52 -6.03
C GLY A 354 30.00 0.25 -6.70
N PHE A 355 30.86 -0.77 -6.79
CA PHE A 355 30.48 -2.13 -7.14
C PHE A 355 30.43 -2.98 -5.90
N GLU A 356 29.28 -3.50 -5.57
CA GLU A 356 29.05 -4.42 -4.45
C GLU A 356 29.14 -5.86 -4.96
N ILE A 357 30.30 -6.49 -4.76
CA ILE A 357 30.62 -7.84 -5.23
C ILE A 357 30.45 -8.82 -4.07
N PRO A 358 29.62 -9.88 -4.21
CA PRO A 358 29.50 -10.94 -3.21
C PRO A 358 30.81 -11.63 -2.88
N ASN A 359 31.09 -11.82 -1.60
CA ASN A 359 32.24 -12.59 -1.13
C ASN A 359 32.08 -14.07 -1.48
N SER A 360 33.18 -14.79 -1.62
CA SER A 360 33.18 -16.24 -1.89
C SER A 360 32.52 -17.03 -0.75
N LYS A 361 32.76 -16.59 0.49
CA LYS A 361 32.11 -17.09 1.70
C LYS A 361 31.41 -15.93 2.40
N ARG A 362 30.28 -16.22 3.04
CA ARG A 362 29.48 -15.22 3.77
C ARG A 362 29.67 -15.40 5.26
N SER A 363 29.90 -14.29 5.95
CA SER A 363 29.91 -14.25 7.41
C SER A 363 28.48 -14.13 7.93
N MET A 364 28.18 -14.88 8.96
CA MET A 364 26.90 -14.80 9.65
C MET A 364 26.98 -13.69 10.71
N VAL A 365 26.05 -12.74 10.66
CA VAL A 365 25.89 -11.69 11.67
C VAL A 365 24.88 -12.19 12.70
N THR A 366 25.35 -12.52 13.91
CA THR A 366 24.45 -13.04 14.98
C THR A 366 23.77 -11.90 15.73
N LEU A 367 22.56 -12.17 16.24
CA LEU A 367 21.82 -11.20 17.05
C LEU A 367 22.62 -10.80 18.31
N ARG A 368 23.25 -11.77 18.99
CA ARG A 368 24.10 -11.53 20.16
C ARG A 368 25.19 -10.51 19.91
N GLU A 369 25.89 -10.62 18.78
CA GLU A 369 26.98 -9.72 18.39
C GLU A 369 26.54 -8.25 18.32
N ILE A 370 25.32 -7.99 17.85
CA ILE A 370 24.77 -6.62 17.75
C ILE A 370 24.26 -6.13 19.10
N ILE A 371 23.61 -6.98 19.89
CA ILE A 371 23.12 -6.61 21.24
C ILE A 371 24.30 -6.29 22.17
N GLU A 372 25.43 -7.03 22.08
CA GLU A 372 26.63 -6.73 22.87
C GLU A 372 27.38 -5.47 22.40
N SER A 373 27.06 -4.91 21.23
CA SER A 373 27.78 -3.76 20.68
C SER A 373 27.56 -2.47 21.46
N PRO A 374 28.56 -1.58 21.47
CA PRO A 374 28.42 -0.25 22.07
C PRO A 374 27.29 0.58 21.49
N GLU A 375 27.06 0.47 20.16
CA GLU A 375 26.04 1.21 19.43
C GLU A 375 24.62 0.84 19.90
N PHE A 376 24.36 -0.44 20.16
CA PHE A 376 23.08 -0.89 20.70
C PHE A 376 22.90 -0.45 22.16
N ASN A 377 23.92 -0.64 23.00
CA ASN A 377 23.85 -0.32 24.42
C ASN A 377 23.78 1.18 24.70
N SER A 378 24.47 2.01 23.92
CA SER A 378 24.44 3.48 24.07
C SER A 378 23.18 4.14 23.51
N SER A 379 22.39 3.42 22.74
CA SER A 379 21.14 3.96 22.19
C SER A 379 20.14 4.27 23.30
N LYS A 380 19.65 5.50 23.35
CA LYS A 380 18.70 5.99 24.38
C LYS A 380 17.24 5.65 24.10
N GLY A 381 16.92 5.15 22.92
CA GLY A 381 15.54 4.84 22.53
C GLY A 381 15.03 3.55 23.18
N ASN A 382 13.80 3.56 23.67
CA ASN A 382 13.16 2.38 24.26
C ASN A 382 12.92 1.29 23.21
N LEU A 383 12.54 1.65 21.98
CA LEU A 383 12.25 0.71 20.92
C LEU A 383 13.42 0.49 19.96
N THR A 384 14.65 0.49 20.51
CA THR A 384 15.87 0.19 19.76
C THR A 384 15.93 -1.29 19.41
N PHE A 385 16.29 -1.60 18.17
CA PHE A 385 16.47 -2.98 17.71
C PHE A 385 17.68 -3.13 16.78
N ALA A 386 18.22 -4.33 16.74
CA ALA A 386 19.33 -4.72 15.90
C ALA A 386 18.90 -4.82 14.44
N LEU A 387 19.51 -4.05 13.55
CA LEU A 387 19.38 -4.23 12.10
C LEU A 387 20.40 -5.25 11.58
N GLY A 388 21.65 -5.16 12.05
CA GLY A 388 22.75 -6.00 11.58
C GLY A 388 24.05 -5.25 11.34
N ARG A 389 24.67 -5.46 10.17
CA ARG A 389 25.88 -4.74 9.74
C ARG A 389 25.72 -4.12 8.35
N TYR A 390 26.21 -2.91 8.21
CA TYR A 390 26.33 -2.26 6.91
C TYR A 390 27.31 -3.00 5.99
N SER A 391 27.26 -2.68 4.71
CA SER A 391 28.13 -3.28 3.70
C SER A 391 29.63 -3.08 3.95
N GLU A 392 30.01 -2.07 4.73
CA GLU A 392 31.40 -1.82 5.17
C GLU A 392 31.73 -2.45 6.53
N GLY A 393 30.83 -3.24 7.12
CA GLY A 393 31.07 -4.00 8.34
C GLY A 393 30.70 -3.28 9.66
N SER A 394 30.38 -1.98 9.64
CA SER A 394 29.94 -1.25 10.84
C SER A 394 28.59 -1.74 11.34
N VAL A 395 28.34 -1.61 12.66
CA VAL A 395 27.10 -2.04 13.28
C VAL A 395 25.95 -1.13 12.86
N ALA A 396 24.79 -1.74 12.58
CA ALA A 396 23.55 -1.06 12.23
C ALA A 396 22.49 -1.34 13.29
N VAL A 397 22.00 -0.28 13.93
CA VAL A 397 20.86 -0.30 14.86
C VAL A 397 19.82 0.72 14.44
N ALA A 398 18.58 0.49 14.82
CA ALA A 398 17.50 1.42 14.56
C ALA A 398 16.55 1.51 15.75
N ASN A 399 15.72 2.57 15.77
CA ASN A 399 14.76 2.81 16.85
C ASN A 399 13.39 3.12 16.24
N LEU A 400 12.35 2.36 16.61
CA LEU A 400 10.98 2.59 16.12
C LEU A 400 10.39 3.94 16.55
N GLU A 401 10.89 4.55 17.66
CA GLU A 401 10.43 5.88 18.06
C GLU A 401 10.79 6.96 17.03
N ASP A 402 11.97 6.83 16.39
CA ASP A 402 12.45 7.75 15.36
C ASP A 402 11.80 7.49 13.99
N MET A 403 11.47 6.21 13.71
CA MET A 403 10.78 5.76 12.52
C MET A 403 9.46 5.07 12.91
N PRO A 404 8.41 5.84 13.19
CA PRO A 404 7.26 5.41 13.99
C PRO A 404 6.60 4.12 13.50
N HIS A 405 6.74 3.80 12.24
CA HIS A 405 6.15 2.61 11.62
C HIS A 405 7.12 2.07 10.57
N LEU A 406 7.09 0.74 10.38
CA LEU A 406 8.03 0.04 9.51
C LEU A 406 7.28 -0.89 8.56
N LEU A 407 7.63 -0.83 7.28
CA LEU A 407 7.23 -1.80 6.26
C LEU A 407 8.37 -2.77 5.99
N VAL A 408 8.11 -4.07 6.04
CA VAL A 408 9.08 -5.13 5.78
C VAL A 408 8.55 -6.04 4.68
N ALA A 409 9.22 -6.14 3.55
CA ALA A 409 8.76 -7.01 2.48
C ALA A 409 9.90 -7.74 1.79
N GLY A 410 9.62 -8.96 1.30
CA GLY A 410 10.57 -9.80 0.59
C GLY A 410 9.99 -11.15 0.23
N ALA A 411 10.60 -11.84 -0.73
CA ALA A 411 10.19 -13.17 -1.15
C ALA A 411 10.38 -14.22 -0.03
N THR A 412 9.73 -15.36 -0.17
CA THR A 412 9.94 -16.52 0.71
C THR A 412 11.42 -16.94 0.70
N GLY A 413 11.99 -17.18 1.88
CA GLY A 413 13.41 -17.50 2.03
C GLY A 413 14.37 -16.31 1.98
N SER A 414 13.88 -15.08 1.83
CA SER A 414 14.70 -13.87 1.83
C SER A 414 15.26 -13.49 3.21
N GLY A 415 14.65 -14.01 4.29
CA GLY A 415 15.01 -13.73 5.68
C GLY A 415 14.03 -12.82 6.43
N LYS A 416 12.80 -12.60 5.89
CA LYS A 416 11.76 -11.76 6.49
C LYS A 416 11.42 -12.17 7.93
N SER A 417 11.15 -13.46 8.14
CA SER A 417 10.79 -14.00 9.46
C SER A 417 11.92 -13.82 10.45
N VAL A 418 13.14 -14.17 10.06
CA VAL A 418 14.33 -13.98 10.91
C VAL A 418 14.55 -12.51 11.29
N PHE A 419 14.31 -11.58 10.35
CA PHE A 419 14.36 -10.15 10.64
C PHE A 419 13.33 -9.74 11.69
N LEU A 420 12.07 -10.18 11.56
CA LEU A 420 11.02 -9.90 12.54
C LEU A 420 11.38 -10.47 13.92
N GLN A 421 11.86 -11.71 13.98
CA GLN A 421 12.29 -12.36 15.20
C GLN A 421 13.44 -11.61 15.88
N SER A 422 14.47 -11.22 15.11
CA SER A 422 15.60 -10.46 15.65
C SER A 422 15.18 -9.08 16.17
N MET A 423 14.24 -8.41 15.51
CA MET A 423 13.68 -7.13 15.96
C MET A 423 12.88 -7.30 17.25
N ILE A 424 11.99 -8.27 17.35
CA ILE A 424 11.17 -8.54 18.54
C ILE A 424 12.06 -8.85 19.72
N LEU A 425 13.01 -9.79 19.58
CA LEU A 425 13.94 -10.15 20.63
C LEU A 425 14.81 -8.95 21.07
N SER A 426 15.32 -8.16 20.12
CA SER A 426 16.11 -6.95 20.46
C SER A 426 15.36 -6.01 21.40
N ILE A 427 14.07 -5.77 21.14
CA ILE A 427 13.23 -4.92 21.96
C ILE A 427 13.01 -5.55 23.34
N MET A 428 12.81 -6.87 23.42
CA MET A 428 12.65 -7.60 24.70
C MET A 428 13.92 -7.66 25.53
N TYR A 429 15.11 -7.67 24.89
CA TYR A 429 16.40 -7.59 25.60
C TYR A 429 16.65 -6.23 26.26
N LYS A 430 15.90 -5.20 25.90
CA LYS A 430 16.10 -3.83 26.37
C LYS A 430 15.01 -3.31 27.29
N ASN A 431 13.82 -3.89 27.27
CA ASN A 431 12.63 -3.37 27.93
C ASN A 431 11.93 -4.42 28.78
N THR A 432 11.29 -3.98 29.85
CA THR A 432 10.38 -4.81 30.64
C THR A 432 8.97 -4.87 30.03
N PRO A 433 8.11 -5.80 30.45
CA PRO A 433 6.71 -5.83 30.00
C PRO A 433 5.89 -4.61 30.42
N ASP A 434 6.36 -3.83 31.41
CA ASP A 434 5.72 -2.57 31.82
C ASP A 434 6.08 -1.40 30.88
N ASP A 435 7.18 -1.52 30.15
CA ASP A 435 7.62 -0.51 29.18
C ASP A 435 7.06 -0.74 27.78
N VAL A 436 6.95 -2.01 27.36
CA VAL A 436 6.56 -2.40 25.97
C VAL A 436 5.62 -3.59 25.98
N LYS A 437 4.58 -3.52 25.16
CA LYS A 437 3.68 -4.62 24.87
C LYS A 437 3.63 -4.88 23.35
N PHE A 438 3.36 -6.14 22.99
CA PHE A 438 3.23 -6.56 21.60
C PHE A 438 1.81 -7.05 21.28
N LEU A 439 1.26 -6.55 20.18
CA LEU A 439 0.08 -7.10 19.53
C LEU A 439 0.55 -7.90 18.32
N PHE A 440 0.50 -9.23 18.39
CA PHE A 440 0.94 -10.11 17.33
C PHE A 440 -0.23 -10.60 16.47
N ILE A 441 -0.07 -10.46 15.14
CA ILE A 441 -1.03 -10.92 14.14
C ILE A 441 -0.29 -11.84 13.17
N ASP A 442 -0.61 -13.14 13.21
CA ASP A 442 0.01 -14.19 12.40
C ASP A 442 -1.07 -15.10 11.78
N PRO A 443 -1.62 -14.73 10.60
CA PRO A 443 -2.65 -15.54 9.95
C PRO A 443 -2.19 -16.94 9.54
N LYS A 444 -0.89 -17.14 9.38
CA LYS A 444 -0.29 -18.41 8.97
C LYS A 444 0.02 -19.35 10.13
N ARG A 445 0.06 -18.85 11.36
CA ARG A 445 0.39 -19.59 12.59
C ARG A 445 1.78 -20.24 12.58
N LEU A 446 2.75 -19.58 11.96
CA LEU A 446 4.08 -20.16 11.76
C LEU A 446 5.17 -19.39 12.50
N GLU A 447 5.09 -18.08 12.54
CA GLU A 447 6.22 -17.24 12.93
C GLU A 447 6.09 -16.65 14.34
N LEU A 448 4.89 -16.17 14.72
CA LEU A 448 4.69 -15.42 15.96
C LEU A 448 3.97 -16.23 17.06
N THR A 449 3.47 -17.43 16.76
CA THR A 449 2.78 -18.28 17.73
C THR A 449 3.68 -18.81 18.85
N SER A 450 5.00 -18.85 18.64
CA SER A 450 5.97 -19.17 19.69
C SER A 450 5.92 -18.22 20.88
N TYR A 451 5.50 -16.96 20.65
CA TYR A 451 5.36 -15.91 21.68
C TYR A 451 4.04 -15.96 22.45
N GLU A 452 3.24 -16.98 22.31
CA GLU A 452 2.04 -17.13 23.13
C GLU A 452 2.39 -17.20 24.64
N GLN A 453 1.54 -16.58 25.47
CA GLN A 453 1.66 -16.58 26.95
C GLN A 453 2.86 -15.82 27.54
N ILE A 454 3.64 -15.08 26.74
CA ILE A 454 4.69 -14.23 27.30
C ILE A 454 4.11 -12.98 28.00
N PRO A 455 4.81 -12.40 28.99
CA PRO A 455 4.33 -11.22 29.72
C PRO A 455 4.09 -9.96 28.88
N TYR A 456 4.70 -9.90 27.69
CA TYR A 456 4.59 -8.78 26.74
C TYR A 456 3.34 -8.80 25.87
N LEU A 457 2.60 -9.92 25.84
CA LEU A 457 1.48 -10.06 24.91
C LEU A 457 0.30 -9.17 25.31
N TYR A 458 -0.33 -8.54 24.31
CA TYR A 458 -1.40 -7.57 24.48
C TYR A 458 -2.45 -7.65 23.36
N ASP A 459 -3.74 -7.59 23.72
CA ASP A 459 -4.84 -7.27 22.79
C ASP A 459 -5.86 -6.40 23.55
N PRO A 460 -6.19 -5.20 23.07
CA PRO A 460 -7.12 -4.28 23.76
C PRO A 460 -8.52 -4.84 23.93
N ARG A 461 -8.90 -5.91 23.23
CA ARG A 461 -10.23 -6.51 23.25
C ARG A 461 -10.39 -7.65 24.26
N THR A 462 -9.28 -8.18 24.76
CA THR A 462 -9.31 -9.37 25.61
C THR A 462 -8.70 -9.09 26.99
N THR A 463 -9.07 -9.91 27.94
CA THR A 463 -8.41 -9.93 29.26
C THR A 463 -7.05 -10.59 29.18
N PRO A 464 -6.10 -10.25 30.07
CA PRO A 464 -4.76 -10.84 30.08
C PRO A 464 -4.72 -12.37 30.11
N ASP A 465 -5.69 -13.02 30.76
CA ASP A 465 -5.83 -14.47 30.86
C ASP A 465 -6.25 -15.14 29.53
N LYS A 466 -6.84 -14.39 28.62
CA LYS A 466 -7.39 -14.89 27.34
C LYS A 466 -6.63 -14.41 26.11
N VAL A 467 -5.64 -13.52 26.31
CA VAL A 467 -4.89 -12.95 25.17
C VAL A 467 -4.06 -14.04 24.48
N ARG A 468 -4.10 -14.00 23.14
CA ARG A 468 -3.34 -14.90 22.26
C ARG A 468 -2.82 -14.15 21.05
N VAL A 469 -1.92 -14.77 20.32
CA VAL A 469 -1.54 -14.35 18.98
C VAL A 469 -2.77 -14.44 18.07
N ILE A 470 -3.09 -13.36 17.37
CA ILE A 470 -4.29 -13.28 16.52
C ILE A 470 -4.01 -13.98 15.22
N THR A 471 -4.78 -15.02 14.92
CA THR A 471 -4.60 -15.84 13.71
C THR A 471 -5.74 -15.69 12.70
N ASP A 472 -6.88 -15.16 13.13
CA ASP A 472 -8.02 -14.90 12.24
C ASP A 472 -7.97 -13.46 11.70
N PRO A 473 -7.99 -13.24 10.37
CA PRO A 473 -7.93 -11.92 9.78
C PRO A 473 -9.08 -10.99 10.15
N LYS A 474 -10.28 -11.52 10.41
CA LYS A 474 -11.43 -10.71 10.85
C LYS A 474 -11.25 -10.24 12.29
N GLU A 475 -10.72 -11.12 13.15
CA GLU A 475 -10.38 -10.74 14.52
C GLU A 475 -9.22 -9.74 14.54
N ALA A 476 -8.23 -9.89 13.67
CA ALA A 476 -7.17 -8.91 13.48
C ALA A 476 -7.70 -7.52 13.10
N ALA A 477 -8.64 -7.46 12.16
CA ALA A 477 -9.29 -6.21 11.77
C ALA A 477 -10.02 -5.55 12.96
N LYS A 478 -10.72 -6.33 13.79
CA LYS A 478 -11.37 -5.83 15.01
C LYS A 478 -10.36 -5.31 16.04
N SER A 479 -9.22 -5.99 16.23
CA SER A 479 -8.16 -5.53 17.13
C SER A 479 -7.52 -4.23 16.65
N LEU A 480 -7.29 -4.06 15.35
CA LEU A 480 -6.79 -2.82 14.79
C LEU A 480 -7.77 -1.65 15.02
N VAL A 481 -9.07 -1.87 14.86
CA VAL A 481 -10.11 -0.87 15.19
C VAL A 481 -10.12 -0.55 16.70
N ALA A 482 -10.04 -1.57 17.55
CA ALA A 482 -9.96 -1.33 19.00
C ALA A 482 -8.71 -0.54 19.39
N LEU A 483 -7.59 -0.79 18.71
CA LEU A 483 -6.35 -0.06 18.94
C LEU A 483 -6.45 1.43 18.54
N THR A 484 -7.24 1.78 17.51
CA THR A 484 -7.50 3.21 17.20
C THR A 484 -8.27 3.90 18.34
N ARG A 485 -9.14 3.18 19.06
CA ARG A 485 -9.83 3.72 20.23
C ARG A 485 -8.88 3.88 21.43
N VAL A 486 -7.94 2.94 21.63
CA VAL A 486 -6.88 3.09 22.65
C VAL A 486 -6.05 4.34 22.36
N MET A 487 -5.68 4.55 21.09
CA MET A 487 -4.98 5.77 20.65
C MET A 487 -5.75 7.04 21.05
N GLU A 488 -7.05 7.11 20.77
CA GLU A 488 -7.91 8.25 21.13
C GLU A 488 -8.01 8.47 22.65
N LYS A 489 -8.14 7.39 23.42
CA LYS A 489 -8.16 7.44 24.89
C LYS A 489 -6.85 8.00 25.43
N ARG A 490 -5.69 7.58 24.87
CA ARG A 490 -4.39 8.11 25.23
C ARG A 490 -4.26 9.59 24.90
N TYR A 491 -4.75 10.05 23.75
CA TYR A 491 -4.77 11.47 23.42
C TYR A 491 -5.56 12.29 24.44
N LYS A 492 -6.78 11.87 24.81
CA LYS A 492 -7.58 12.53 25.86
C LYS A 492 -6.86 12.54 27.20
N LYS A 493 -6.12 11.48 27.54
CA LYS A 493 -5.33 11.37 28.78
C LYS A 493 -4.15 12.36 28.75
N PHE A 494 -3.46 12.46 27.63
CA PHE A 494 -2.32 13.39 27.45
C PHE A 494 -2.78 14.86 27.42
N GLU A 495 -3.92 15.14 26.83
CA GLU A 495 -4.55 16.47 26.86
C GLU A 495 -4.88 16.92 28.30
N LYS A 496 -5.48 16.03 29.11
CA LYS A 496 -5.75 16.31 30.54
C LYS A 496 -4.46 16.58 31.32
N ALA A 497 -3.38 15.86 31.02
CA ALA A 497 -2.06 16.05 31.62
C ALA A 497 -1.27 17.22 31.00
N ARG A 498 -1.78 17.85 29.93
CA ARG A 498 -1.13 18.94 29.18
C ARG A 498 0.24 18.57 28.62
N VAL A 499 0.38 17.33 28.14
CA VAL A 499 1.63 16.80 27.56
C VAL A 499 1.44 16.40 26.10
N LYS A 500 2.55 16.38 25.32
CA LYS A 500 2.47 16.21 23.86
C LYS A 500 2.71 14.76 23.39
N ASN A 501 3.38 13.94 24.18
CA ASN A 501 3.78 12.59 23.81
C ASN A 501 3.90 11.66 25.01
N ILE A 502 4.03 10.35 24.74
CA ILE A 502 4.13 9.30 25.76
C ILE A 502 5.33 9.50 26.71
N GLN A 503 6.46 9.94 26.21
CA GLN A 503 7.67 10.17 27.04
C GLN A 503 7.42 11.30 28.07
N SER A 504 6.80 12.39 27.61
CA SER A 504 6.43 13.51 28.50
C SER A 504 5.32 13.10 29.46
N TYR A 505 4.38 12.25 28.99
CA TYR A 505 3.32 11.73 29.85
C TYR A 505 3.90 10.83 30.95
N ASN A 506 4.79 9.90 30.63
CA ASN A 506 5.37 9.00 31.62
C ASN A 506 6.21 9.77 32.66
N LYS A 507 6.95 10.81 32.25
CA LYS A 507 7.65 11.70 33.20
C LYS A 507 6.66 12.41 34.11
N TRP A 508 5.58 12.97 33.57
CA TRP A 508 4.53 13.63 34.35
C TRP A 508 3.82 12.65 35.30
N ALA A 509 3.52 11.44 34.82
CA ALA A 509 2.86 10.40 35.62
C ALA A 509 3.70 9.98 36.84
N LEU A 510 4.99 9.73 36.62
CA LEU A 510 5.93 9.42 37.72
C LEU A 510 5.99 10.57 38.77
N SER A 511 6.02 11.83 38.33
CA SER A 511 6.03 12.98 39.22
C SER A 511 4.71 13.20 39.95
N ASN A 512 3.59 12.64 39.48
CA ASN A 512 2.27 12.80 40.06
C ASN A 512 1.68 11.50 40.65
N ASN A 513 2.51 10.47 40.85
CA ASN A 513 2.08 9.13 41.30
C ASN A 513 0.91 8.54 40.50
N GLN A 514 0.93 8.77 39.20
CA GLN A 514 -0.04 8.20 38.25
C GLN A 514 0.60 7.03 37.48
N PRO A 515 -0.20 6.06 37.00
CA PRO A 515 0.31 4.96 36.19
C PRO A 515 0.89 5.47 34.87
N THR A 516 2.05 4.94 34.51
CA THR A 516 2.68 5.17 33.21
C THR A 516 1.96 4.43 32.11
N GLU A 517 2.19 4.83 30.85
CA GLU A 517 1.73 4.13 29.66
C GLU A 517 2.86 3.36 29.00
N PHE A 518 2.62 2.11 28.66
CA PHE A 518 3.56 1.29 27.89
C PHE A 518 3.50 1.60 26.39
N TYR A 519 4.61 1.37 25.70
CA TYR A 519 4.61 1.37 24.22
C TYR A 519 3.88 0.13 23.70
N ILE A 520 3.17 0.26 22.57
CA ILE A 520 2.51 -0.85 21.90
C ILE A 520 3.15 -1.04 20.52
N VAL A 521 3.73 -2.21 20.29
CA VAL A 521 4.28 -2.60 18.99
C VAL A 521 3.37 -3.62 18.36
N VAL A 522 2.70 -3.22 17.27
CA VAL A 522 1.85 -4.11 16.46
C VAL A 522 2.72 -4.76 15.41
N VAL A 523 2.78 -6.07 15.37
CA VAL A 523 3.52 -6.84 14.36
C VAL A 523 2.56 -7.69 13.56
N ILE A 524 2.50 -7.44 12.25
CA ILE A 524 1.69 -8.19 11.29
C ILE A 524 2.64 -8.97 10.39
N ASP A 525 2.66 -10.31 10.49
CA ASP A 525 3.57 -11.14 9.69
C ASP A 525 3.21 -11.17 8.20
N GLU A 526 1.90 -11.21 7.88
CA GLU A 526 1.47 -11.25 6.48
C GLU A 526 0.27 -10.32 6.25
N LEU A 527 0.57 -9.11 5.81
CA LEU A 527 -0.45 -8.11 5.49
C LEU A 527 -1.38 -8.55 4.35
N ALA A 528 -0.86 -9.31 3.37
CA ALA A 528 -1.65 -9.75 2.23
C ALA A 528 -2.88 -10.57 2.64
N ASP A 529 -2.77 -11.40 3.67
CA ASP A 529 -3.88 -12.25 4.11
C ASP A 529 -4.99 -11.42 4.80
N LEU A 530 -4.63 -10.34 5.48
CA LEU A 530 -5.60 -9.39 6.04
C LEU A 530 -6.30 -8.59 4.92
N MET A 531 -5.52 -8.12 3.93
CA MET A 531 -6.04 -7.33 2.82
C MET A 531 -6.99 -8.13 1.91
N LEU A 532 -6.85 -9.44 1.84
CA LEU A 532 -7.77 -10.32 1.10
C LEU A 532 -9.15 -10.42 1.74
N GLN A 533 -9.24 -10.41 3.07
CA GLN A 533 -10.49 -10.70 3.79
C GLN A 533 -11.20 -9.46 4.31
N ALA A 534 -10.47 -8.41 4.70
CA ALA A 534 -11.02 -7.23 5.36
C ALA A 534 -10.34 -5.92 4.90
N LYS A 535 -10.07 -5.79 3.60
CA LYS A 535 -9.26 -4.72 3.00
C LYS A 535 -9.61 -3.33 3.54
N ASN A 536 -10.87 -2.91 3.40
CA ASN A 536 -11.27 -1.53 3.71
C ASN A 536 -11.04 -1.19 5.20
N VAL A 537 -11.41 -2.11 6.10
CA VAL A 537 -11.28 -1.89 7.55
C VAL A 537 -9.82 -1.90 7.98
N VAL A 538 -9.03 -2.83 7.44
CA VAL A 538 -7.59 -2.95 7.73
C VAL A 538 -6.84 -1.72 7.20
N GLU A 539 -7.08 -1.32 5.95
CA GLU A 539 -6.42 -0.16 5.34
C GLU A 539 -6.76 1.14 6.08
N GLU A 540 -8.03 1.37 6.41
CA GLU A 540 -8.48 2.55 7.17
C GLU A 540 -7.85 2.57 8.57
N SER A 541 -7.83 1.44 9.28
CA SER A 541 -7.25 1.33 10.62
C SER A 541 -5.74 1.57 10.61
N ILE A 542 -5.02 0.94 9.64
CA ILE A 542 -3.57 1.15 9.46
C ILE A 542 -3.30 2.60 9.12
N GLN A 543 -4.03 3.20 8.18
CA GLN A 543 -3.88 4.61 7.83
C GLN A 543 -4.02 5.51 9.05
N ARG A 544 -5.06 5.33 9.84
CA ARG A 544 -5.33 6.14 11.02
C ARG A 544 -4.25 5.98 12.10
N LEU A 545 -3.83 4.74 12.38
CA LEU A 545 -2.74 4.45 13.31
C LEU A 545 -1.42 5.08 12.83
N THR A 546 -1.07 4.90 11.56
CA THR A 546 0.22 5.40 11.04
C THR A 546 0.29 6.92 10.94
N GLN A 547 -0.85 7.60 10.81
CA GLN A 547 -0.91 9.06 10.81
C GLN A 547 -0.85 9.67 12.21
N MET A 548 -1.43 9.03 13.21
CA MET A 548 -1.68 9.67 14.50
C MET A 548 -1.03 8.96 15.70
N ALA A 549 -0.67 7.69 15.62
CA ALA A 549 -0.33 6.91 16.80
C ALA A 549 1.09 7.13 17.36
N ARG A 550 2.00 7.75 16.60
CA ARG A 550 3.39 8.02 17.02
C ARG A 550 3.48 8.70 18.39
N ALA A 551 2.75 9.78 18.57
CA ALA A 551 2.82 10.58 19.81
C ALA A 551 2.31 9.81 21.04
N VAL A 552 1.43 8.85 20.86
CA VAL A 552 0.84 8.05 21.95
C VAL A 552 1.55 6.71 22.17
N GLY A 553 2.69 6.49 21.50
CA GLY A 553 3.54 5.30 21.70
C GLY A 553 2.96 4.02 21.11
N ILE A 554 2.25 4.10 19.98
CA ILE A 554 1.77 2.93 19.23
C ILE A 554 2.51 2.88 17.91
N HIS A 555 3.19 1.76 17.66
CA HIS A 555 4.04 1.56 16.49
C HIS A 555 3.59 0.34 15.70
N VAL A 556 3.58 0.45 14.37
CA VAL A 556 3.08 -0.61 13.49
C VAL A 556 4.21 -1.12 12.60
N VAL A 557 4.43 -2.42 12.63
CA VAL A 557 5.36 -3.15 11.76
C VAL A 557 4.54 -4.05 10.85
N LEU A 558 4.51 -3.70 9.57
CA LEU A 558 3.77 -4.43 8.54
C LEU A 558 4.74 -5.29 7.75
N ALA A 559 4.54 -6.60 7.76
CA ALA A 559 5.34 -7.49 6.93
C ALA A 559 4.49 -8.18 5.86
N THR A 560 5.11 -8.52 4.71
CA THR A 560 4.47 -9.29 3.65
C THR A 560 5.49 -9.99 2.76
N GLN A 561 5.13 -11.21 2.31
CA GLN A 561 5.86 -11.94 1.28
C GLN A 561 5.31 -11.67 -0.13
N ARG A 562 4.23 -10.88 -0.25
CA ARG A 562 3.58 -10.54 -1.52
C ARG A 562 3.63 -9.04 -1.76
N PRO A 563 4.76 -8.51 -2.27
CA PRO A 563 4.95 -7.09 -2.49
C PRO A 563 4.21 -6.60 -3.76
N SER A 564 2.89 -6.74 -3.79
CA SER A 564 2.04 -6.25 -4.88
C SER A 564 1.41 -4.90 -4.52
N VAL A 565 0.99 -4.14 -5.53
CA VAL A 565 0.33 -2.83 -5.35
C VAL A 565 -1.02 -2.97 -4.61
N ASP A 566 -1.69 -4.12 -4.74
CA ASP A 566 -2.95 -4.40 -4.05
C ASP A 566 -2.78 -4.59 -2.54
N VAL A 567 -1.59 -5.04 -2.10
CA VAL A 567 -1.22 -5.24 -0.69
C VAL A 567 -0.54 -4.01 -0.13
N ILE A 568 0.49 -3.51 -0.81
CA ILE A 568 1.23 -2.30 -0.42
C ILE A 568 0.67 -1.14 -1.23
N THR A 569 -0.48 -0.64 -0.80
CA THR A 569 -1.20 0.44 -1.50
C THR A 569 -0.48 1.77 -1.39
N GLY A 570 -0.84 2.73 -2.24
CA GLY A 570 -0.33 4.09 -2.17
C GLY A 570 -0.58 4.77 -0.82
N VAL A 571 -1.74 4.48 -0.19
CA VAL A 571 -2.12 4.99 1.13
C VAL A 571 -1.18 4.46 2.22
N ILE A 572 -0.91 3.15 2.21
CA ILE A 572 0.02 2.51 3.14
C ILE A 572 1.43 3.08 2.97
N LYS A 573 1.92 3.18 1.73
CA LYS A 573 3.27 3.71 1.44
C LYS A 573 3.46 5.17 1.87
N ALA A 574 2.44 6.01 1.69
CA ALA A 574 2.51 7.43 2.07
C ALA A 574 2.70 7.63 3.59
N ASN A 575 2.20 6.68 4.39
CA ASN A 575 2.26 6.76 5.85
C ASN A 575 3.36 5.89 6.48
N LEU A 576 4.11 5.13 5.68
CA LEU A 576 5.21 4.27 6.09
C LEU A 576 6.50 4.68 5.35
N PRO A 577 7.17 5.76 5.79
CA PRO A 577 8.37 6.25 5.13
C PRO A 577 9.58 5.32 5.33
N CYS A 578 9.63 4.57 6.44
CA CYS A 578 10.71 3.66 6.73
C CYS A 578 10.38 2.25 6.24
N ARG A 579 11.31 1.66 5.48
CA ARG A 579 11.04 0.41 4.78
C ARG A 579 12.26 -0.48 4.73
N VAL A 580 12.02 -1.77 4.85
CA VAL A 580 13.00 -2.85 4.64
C VAL A 580 12.56 -3.67 3.43
N ALA A 581 13.36 -3.68 2.40
CA ALA A 581 13.22 -4.60 1.27
C ALA A 581 14.27 -5.68 1.37
N LEU A 582 13.83 -6.91 1.66
CA LEU A 582 14.66 -8.10 1.50
C LEU A 582 14.63 -8.54 0.04
N GLN A 583 15.32 -9.62 -0.30
CA GLN A 583 15.38 -10.13 -1.67
C GLN A 583 13.97 -10.32 -2.25
N VAL A 584 13.77 -9.88 -3.49
CA VAL A 584 12.54 -10.05 -4.27
C VAL A 584 12.84 -10.60 -5.66
N SER A 585 11.82 -11.08 -6.35
CA SER A 585 11.98 -11.73 -7.66
C SER A 585 12.15 -10.76 -8.82
N SER A 586 11.66 -9.52 -8.69
CA SER A 586 11.66 -8.57 -9.81
C SER A 586 12.00 -7.13 -9.40
N LYS A 587 12.43 -6.33 -10.39
CA LYS A 587 12.62 -4.87 -10.23
C LYS A 587 11.31 -4.15 -9.92
N ILE A 588 10.17 -4.70 -10.34
CA ILE A 588 8.84 -4.14 -10.07
C ILE A 588 8.53 -4.30 -8.58
N ASP A 589 8.75 -5.48 -8.01
CA ASP A 589 8.53 -5.74 -6.58
C ASP A 589 9.41 -4.82 -5.71
N SER A 590 10.68 -4.64 -6.11
CA SER A 590 11.58 -3.70 -5.42
C SER A 590 10.99 -2.28 -5.41
N ARG A 591 10.49 -1.79 -6.55
CA ARG A 591 9.85 -0.46 -6.63
C ARG A 591 8.57 -0.36 -5.83
N VAL A 592 7.79 -1.44 -5.74
CA VAL A 592 6.59 -1.45 -4.90
C VAL A 592 6.96 -1.23 -3.43
N ILE A 593 8.08 -1.78 -2.95
CA ILE A 593 8.51 -1.67 -1.55
C ILE A 593 9.21 -0.32 -1.29
N ILE A 594 10.32 -0.04 -2.00
CA ILE A 594 11.25 1.05 -1.68
C ILE A 594 11.31 2.16 -2.74
N ASP A 595 10.35 2.20 -3.67
CA ASP A 595 10.26 3.15 -4.79
C ASP A 595 11.49 3.18 -5.72
N SER A 596 12.42 2.22 -5.57
CA SER A 596 13.65 2.11 -6.37
C SER A 596 13.99 0.64 -6.67
N PRO A 597 14.71 0.36 -7.77
CA PRO A 597 15.22 -0.98 -8.01
C PRO A 597 16.40 -1.29 -7.07
N GLY A 598 16.74 -2.57 -6.91
CA GLY A 598 17.93 -3.03 -6.19
C GLY A 598 17.67 -4.21 -5.28
N ALA A 599 16.44 -4.41 -4.76
CA ALA A 599 16.14 -5.55 -3.91
C ALA A 599 16.12 -6.89 -4.69
N GLU A 600 15.92 -6.85 -6.01
CA GLU A 600 16.06 -8.00 -6.90
C GLU A 600 17.51 -8.49 -7.03
N SER A 601 18.48 -7.63 -6.69
CA SER A 601 19.90 -7.94 -6.75
C SER A 601 20.48 -8.43 -5.42
N LEU A 602 19.67 -8.51 -4.38
CA LEU A 602 20.07 -9.00 -3.07
C LEU A 602 20.29 -10.52 -3.10
N ILE A 603 21.11 -10.99 -2.15
CA ILE A 603 21.57 -12.37 -2.13
C ILE A 603 20.66 -13.28 -1.28
N GLY A 604 19.67 -12.70 -0.57
CA GLY A 604 18.80 -13.41 0.36
C GLY A 604 19.44 -13.66 1.73
N LYS A 605 18.78 -14.47 2.56
CA LYS A 605 19.24 -14.83 3.92
C LYS A 605 19.54 -13.60 4.79
N GLY A 606 18.65 -12.62 4.78
CA GLY A 606 18.78 -11.40 5.58
C GLY A 606 19.54 -10.26 4.91
N ASP A 607 20.06 -10.41 3.69
CA ASP A 607 20.58 -9.31 2.90
C ASP A 607 19.42 -8.39 2.50
N MET A 608 19.46 -7.12 2.89
CA MET A 608 18.34 -6.19 2.78
C MET A 608 18.77 -4.77 2.37
N LEU A 609 17.80 -4.04 1.82
CA LEU A 609 17.87 -2.61 1.61
C LEU A 609 16.98 -1.90 2.65
N PHE A 610 17.58 -1.09 3.48
CA PHE A 610 16.91 -0.31 4.52
C PHE A 610 16.78 1.16 4.10
N LEU A 611 15.56 1.62 3.92
CA LEU A 611 15.24 3.03 3.74
C LEU A 611 14.84 3.61 5.10
N GLY A 612 15.80 4.27 5.75
CA GLY A 612 15.60 4.90 7.06
C GLY A 612 14.92 6.26 6.97
N PRO A 613 14.61 6.88 8.13
CA PRO A 613 14.00 8.20 8.17
C PRO A 613 14.90 9.24 7.51
N ASN A 614 14.30 10.16 6.74
CA ASN A 614 14.99 11.26 6.06
C ASN A 614 16.09 10.85 5.05
N LYS A 615 16.13 9.58 4.63
CA LYS A 615 17.04 9.11 3.58
C LYS A 615 16.30 8.99 2.25
N SER A 616 16.93 9.49 1.18
CA SER A 616 16.41 9.36 -0.19
C SER A 616 16.90 8.08 -0.89
N LYS A 617 17.95 7.45 -0.39
CA LYS A 617 18.50 6.20 -0.93
C LYS A 617 18.62 5.16 0.17
N PRO A 618 18.30 3.89 -0.13
CA PRO A 618 18.40 2.83 0.86
C PRO A 618 19.86 2.41 1.10
N ASP A 619 20.18 2.10 2.34
CA ASP A 619 21.41 1.45 2.74
C ASP A 619 21.30 -0.06 2.58
N ARG A 620 22.39 -0.72 2.19
CA ARG A 620 22.46 -2.18 2.17
C ARG A 620 23.00 -2.67 3.51
N ILE A 621 22.26 -3.59 4.13
CA ILE A 621 22.56 -4.12 5.46
C ILE A 621 22.42 -5.64 5.39
N GLN A 622 23.38 -6.35 6.01
CA GLN A 622 23.21 -7.77 6.33
C GLN A 622 22.49 -7.87 7.67
N GLY A 623 21.28 -8.41 7.65
CA GLY A 623 20.44 -8.57 8.85
C GLY A 623 21.00 -9.61 9.83
N CYS A 624 20.57 -9.44 11.08
CA CYS A 624 20.89 -10.38 12.16
C CYS A 624 20.27 -11.75 11.90
N TYR A 625 21.00 -12.78 12.29
CA TYR A 625 20.52 -14.15 12.34
C TYR A 625 20.29 -14.58 13.79
N VAL A 626 19.20 -15.24 14.02
CA VAL A 626 18.85 -15.90 15.30
C VAL A 626 18.29 -17.30 14.95
N LYS A 627 18.69 -18.30 15.71
CA LYS A 627 18.20 -19.66 15.55
C LYS A 627 16.86 -19.86 16.25
N GLU A 628 16.10 -20.82 15.79
CA GLU A 628 14.82 -21.17 16.39
C GLU A 628 14.97 -21.64 17.86
N GLU A 629 16.02 -22.43 18.15
CA GLU A 629 16.33 -22.88 19.50
C GLU A 629 16.69 -21.75 20.46
N GLU A 630 17.28 -20.64 19.96
CA GLU A 630 17.57 -19.45 20.76
C GLU A 630 16.28 -18.70 21.09
N ILE A 631 15.35 -18.59 20.14
CA ILE A 631 14.04 -17.99 20.36
C ILE A 631 13.27 -18.76 21.42
N GLU A 632 13.24 -20.09 21.32
CA GLU A 632 12.58 -20.96 22.30
C GLU A 632 13.15 -20.81 23.72
N LYS A 633 14.48 -20.74 23.86
CA LYS A 633 15.13 -20.52 25.17
C LYS A 633 14.74 -19.17 25.78
N VAL A 634 14.75 -18.10 24.98
CA VAL A 634 14.35 -16.76 25.45
C VAL A 634 12.87 -16.73 25.81
N VAL A 635 12.00 -17.29 24.98
CA VAL A 635 10.56 -17.33 25.23
C VAL A 635 10.24 -18.15 26.48
N SER A 636 10.89 -19.31 26.68
CA SER A 636 10.71 -20.12 27.89
C SER A 636 11.13 -19.36 29.15
N PHE A 637 12.29 -18.70 29.13
CA PHE A 637 12.74 -17.86 30.22
C PHE A 637 11.76 -16.71 30.56
N LEU A 638 11.13 -16.11 29.55
CA LEU A 638 10.14 -15.06 29.75
C LEU A 638 8.82 -15.60 30.33
N LYS A 639 8.37 -16.77 29.88
CA LYS A 639 7.14 -17.43 30.38
C LYS A 639 7.26 -17.85 31.85
N GLU A 640 8.43 -18.27 32.29
CA GLU A 640 8.70 -18.65 33.69
C GLU A 640 8.51 -17.47 34.67
N GLN A 641 8.65 -16.23 34.19
CA GLN A 641 8.50 -15.04 35.01
C GLN A 641 7.06 -14.53 35.13
N GLY A 642 6.13 -15.10 34.41
CA GLY A 642 4.70 -14.80 34.47
C GLY A 642 4.04 -14.72 33.13
N GLY A 643 2.70 -14.59 33.13
CA GLY A 643 1.89 -14.41 31.94
C GLY A 643 1.61 -12.95 31.61
N PRO A 644 0.83 -12.70 30.57
CA PRO A 644 0.39 -11.37 30.17
C PRO A 644 -0.30 -10.63 31.35
N SER A 645 0.05 -9.35 31.51
CA SER A 645 -0.57 -8.49 32.53
C SER A 645 -0.70 -7.08 31.98
N TYR A 646 -1.91 -6.54 31.93
CA TYR A 646 -2.23 -5.18 31.50
C TYR A 646 -3.64 -4.80 31.96
N PRO A 647 -3.96 -3.51 32.08
CA PRO A 647 -5.32 -3.06 32.34
C PRO A 647 -6.24 -3.48 31.19
N SER A 648 -7.23 -4.32 31.46
CA SER A 648 -8.19 -4.72 30.44
C SER A 648 -9.24 -3.63 30.26
N TYR A 649 -9.28 -3.09 29.07
CA TYR A 649 -10.37 -2.23 28.60
C TYR A 649 -11.32 -3.07 27.75
N ILE A 650 -12.05 -3.99 28.36
CA ILE A 650 -13.16 -4.65 27.67
C ILE A 650 -14.22 -3.57 27.46
N GLU A 651 -14.27 -3.00 26.28
CA GLU A 651 -15.48 -2.36 25.81
C GLU A 651 -16.39 -3.52 25.39
N GLU A 652 -17.62 -3.57 25.96
CA GLU A 652 -18.68 -4.39 25.44
C GLU A 652 -18.60 -4.38 23.91
N GLU A 653 -18.65 -5.57 23.32
CA GLU A 653 -18.65 -5.72 21.86
C GLU A 653 -19.71 -4.77 21.29
N VAL A 654 -19.26 -3.61 20.84
CA VAL A 654 -20.02 -2.89 19.85
C VAL A 654 -19.87 -3.76 18.61
N SER A 655 -20.89 -4.58 18.38
CA SER A 655 -21.10 -5.32 17.15
C SER A 655 -20.56 -4.47 15.99
N PHE A 656 -19.88 -5.08 15.03
CA PHE A 656 -19.45 -4.50 13.76
C PHE A 656 -20.68 -4.13 12.91
N GLU A 657 -21.55 -3.35 13.50
CA GLU A 657 -22.57 -2.59 12.81
C GLU A 657 -21.87 -1.26 12.50
N GLY A 658 -21.53 -1.08 11.24
CA GLY A 658 -21.12 0.21 10.72
C GLY A 658 -21.99 1.30 11.32
N LYS A 659 -21.56 2.58 11.52
CA LYS A 659 -22.31 3.70 12.09
C LYS A 659 -23.82 3.49 11.92
N GLY A 660 -24.33 2.43 12.54
CA GLY A 660 -25.69 1.94 12.53
C GLY A 660 -26.44 2.69 13.60
N ALA A 661 -27.66 2.98 13.31
CA ALA A 661 -28.66 3.56 14.13
C ALA A 661 -28.49 3.16 15.61
N SER A 662 -28.45 4.12 16.51
CA SER A 662 -28.44 3.85 17.95
C SER A 662 -29.66 2.97 18.29
N ASN A 663 -29.59 2.16 19.36
CA ASN A 663 -30.76 1.39 19.79
C ASN A 663 -31.99 2.27 19.96
N GLU A 664 -31.81 3.56 20.22
CA GLU A 664 -32.90 4.55 20.24
C GLU A 664 -33.47 4.81 18.85
N GLU A 665 -32.62 4.97 17.83
CA GLU A 665 -33.05 5.15 16.42
C GLU A 665 -33.74 3.89 15.89
N LEU A 666 -33.28 2.70 16.29
CA LEU A 666 -33.95 1.43 15.96
C LEU A 666 -35.34 1.36 16.59
N ASN A 667 -35.48 1.69 17.88
CA ASN A 667 -36.77 1.70 18.57
C ASN A 667 -37.72 2.73 17.95
N VAL A 668 -37.25 3.90 17.58
CA VAL A 668 -38.04 4.92 16.88
C VAL A 668 -38.46 4.42 15.49
N ALA A 669 -37.55 3.75 14.73
CA ALA A 669 -37.88 3.16 13.44
C ALA A 669 -38.94 2.02 13.58
N LEU A 670 -38.82 1.16 14.56
CA LEU A 670 -39.77 0.08 14.82
C LEU A 670 -41.16 0.65 15.18
N ARG A 671 -41.25 1.68 16.04
CA ARG A 671 -42.53 2.36 16.38
C ARG A 671 -43.15 3.03 15.15
N LEU A 672 -42.32 3.69 14.30
CA LEU A 672 -42.77 4.29 13.06
C LEU A 672 -43.35 3.25 12.07
N ILE A 673 -42.72 2.05 12.00
CA ILE A 673 -43.19 0.96 11.16
C ILE A 673 -44.50 0.38 11.67
N LEU A 674 -44.66 0.24 12.98
CA LEU A 674 -45.93 -0.20 13.59
C LEU A 674 -47.06 0.81 13.33
N GLU A 675 -46.79 2.11 13.52
CA GLU A 675 -47.75 3.18 13.29
C GLU A 675 -48.19 3.26 11.81
N ARG A 676 -47.24 3.22 10.90
CA ARG A 676 -47.51 3.39 9.46
C ARG A 676 -47.83 2.08 8.74
N ARG A 677 -47.71 0.93 9.39
CA ARG A 677 -47.87 -0.42 8.84
C ARG A 677 -47.18 -0.67 7.50
N ARG A 678 -46.10 0.05 7.25
CA ARG A 678 -45.26 -0.08 6.04
C ARG A 678 -43.83 0.25 6.35
N VAL A 679 -42.91 -0.32 5.53
CA VAL A 679 -41.49 0.03 5.56
C VAL A 679 -41.03 0.40 4.14
N SER A 680 -40.30 1.49 4.01
CA SER A 680 -39.61 1.90 2.78
C SER A 680 -38.42 2.81 3.12
N GLN A 681 -37.46 2.83 2.23
CA GLN A 681 -36.31 3.72 2.37
C GLN A 681 -36.73 5.20 2.47
N ASP A 682 -37.73 5.61 1.69
CA ASP A 682 -38.23 6.99 1.69
C ASP A 682 -38.92 7.35 3.01
N LEU A 683 -39.66 6.41 3.63
CA LEU A 683 -40.28 6.62 4.93
C LEU A 683 -39.23 6.87 6.01
N LEU A 684 -38.20 6.03 6.06
CA LEU A 684 -37.09 6.20 7.01
C LEU A 684 -36.25 7.43 6.71
N LYS A 685 -36.02 7.74 5.43
CA LYS A 685 -35.29 8.95 5.00
C LYS A 685 -36.03 10.23 5.42
N ALA A 686 -37.35 10.26 5.27
CA ALA A 686 -38.15 11.40 5.67
C ALA A 686 -38.08 11.67 7.18
N HIS A 687 -37.96 10.63 8.01
CA HIS A 687 -37.89 10.75 9.47
C HIS A 687 -36.46 11.00 9.98
N PHE A 688 -35.46 10.32 9.43
CA PHE A 688 -34.05 10.38 9.89
C PHE A 688 -33.16 11.34 9.08
N GLY A 689 -33.70 12.00 8.06
CA GLY A 689 -33.05 13.09 7.29
C GLY A 689 -31.91 12.67 6.36
N SER A 690 -31.52 11.36 6.31
CA SER A 690 -30.39 10.88 5.50
C SER A 690 -30.70 9.56 4.80
N SER A 691 -30.37 9.48 3.49
CA SER A 691 -30.54 8.24 2.71
C SER A 691 -29.62 7.14 3.20
N ALA A 692 -28.39 7.45 3.64
CA ALA A 692 -27.44 6.49 4.17
C ALA A 692 -27.95 5.90 5.51
N ARG A 693 -28.49 6.74 6.41
CA ARG A 693 -29.10 6.27 7.67
C ARG A 693 -30.32 5.37 7.43
N ALA A 694 -31.17 5.74 6.48
CA ALA A 694 -32.33 4.95 6.11
C ALA A 694 -31.96 3.55 5.57
N THR A 695 -30.92 3.48 4.74
CA THR A 695 -30.40 2.20 4.21
C THR A 695 -29.80 1.34 5.32
N ASN A 696 -29.02 1.93 6.21
CA ASN A 696 -28.44 1.21 7.36
C ASN A 696 -29.54 0.66 8.30
N LEU A 697 -30.59 1.46 8.58
CA LEU A 697 -31.72 1.03 9.38
C LEU A 697 -32.50 -0.12 8.72
N LEU A 698 -32.70 -0.07 7.39
CA LEU A 698 -33.35 -1.17 6.66
C LEU A 698 -32.53 -2.45 6.75
N SER A 699 -31.22 -2.38 6.56
CA SER A 699 -30.33 -3.54 6.68
C SER A 699 -30.34 -4.09 8.11
N LEU A 700 -30.34 -3.23 9.12
CA LEU A 700 -30.41 -3.64 10.53
C LEU A 700 -31.74 -4.33 10.86
N LEU A 701 -32.85 -3.80 10.38
CA LEU A 701 -34.20 -4.39 10.56
C LEU A 701 -34.30 -5.75 9.89
N GLU A 702 -33.67 -5.94 8.73
CA GLU A 702 -33.59 -7.21 7.99
C GLU A 702 -32.74 -8.23 8.73
N VAL A 703 -31.51 -7.84 9.15
CA VAL A 703 -30.59 -8.72 9.91
C VAL A 703 -31.22 -9.18 11.25
N LYS A 704 -31.95 -8.30 11.94
CA LYS A 704 -32.68 -8.64 13.19
C LYS A 704 -33.97 -9.44 12.92
N GLY A 705 -34.34 -9.65 11.67
CA GLY A 705 -35.48 -10.46 11.26
C GLY A 705 -36.85 -9.81 11.55
N PHE A 706 -36.91 -8.48 11.63
CA PHE A 706 -38.16 -7.72 11.74
C PHE A 706 -38.82 -7.50 10.39
N ILE A 707 -38.02 -7.45 9.33
CA ILE A 707 -38.46 -7.33 7.93
C ILE A 707 -37.72 -8.35 7.07
N TYR A 708 -38.33 -8.75 5.96
CA TYR A 708 -37.71 -9.62 4.97
C TYR A 708 -38.07 -9.16 3.55
N LYS A 709 -37.13 -9.18 2.63
CA LYS A 709 -37.37 -8.86 1.24
C LYS A 709 -37.30 -10.13 0.39
N PRO A 710 -38.42 -10.69 -0.10
CA PRO A 710 -38.39 -11.86 -0.97
C PRO A 710 -37.67 -11.59 -2.29
N GLU A 711 -36.91 -12.56 -2.78
CA GLU A 711 -36.21 -12.46 -4.08
C GLU A 711 -37.21 -12.19 -5.23
N GLY A 712 -36.92 -11.20 -6.07
CA GLY A 712 -37.76 -10.81 -7.21
C GLY A 712 -38.89 -9.83 -6.89
N THR A 713 -39.06 -9.36 -5.66
CA THR A 713 -40.06 -8.35 -5.31
C THR A 713 -39.45 -7.07 -4.75
N ASN A 714 -40.14 -5.94 -4.96
CA ASN A 714 -39.77 -4.66 -4.36
C ASN A 714 -40.52 -4.37 -3.05
N LYS A 715 -41.30 -5.33 -2.55
CA LYS A 715 -42.11 -5.18 -1.32
C LYS A 715 -41.44 -5.89 -0.15
N TRP A 716 -41.37 -5.21 0.98
CA TRP A 716 -40.93 -5.77 2.25
C TRP A 716 -42.03 -6.50 2.95
N GLN A 717 -41.75 -7.67 3.48
CA GLN A 717 -42.61 -8.40 4.40
C GLN A 717 -42.22 -7.98 5.81
N ILE A 718 -43.21 -7.63 6.66
CA ILE A 718 -43.00 -7.09 8.01
C ILE A 718 -43.55 -8.09 9.01
N TYR A 719 -42.79 -8.42 10.04
CA TYR A 719 -43.16 -9.30 11.13
C TYR A 719 -43.60 -8.47 12.34
N PHE A 720 -44.86 -8.02 12.34
CA PHE A 720 -45.42 -7.12 13.37
C PHE A 720 -45.36 -7.73 14.78
N ASP A 721 -45.68 -9.01 14.93
CA ASP A 721 -45.66 -9.71 16.22
C ASP A 721 -44.26 -9.70 16.87
N LYS A 722 -43.21 -9.85 16.06
CA LYS A 722 -41.81 -9.77 16.54
C LYS A 722 -41.44 -8.36 16.96
N ILE A 723 -41.93 -7.36 16.25
CA ILE A 723 -41.63 -5.94 16.54
C ILE A 723 -42.34 -5.56 17.87
N GLU A 724 -43.57 -5.93 18.05
CA GLU A 724 -44.33 -5.67 19.29
C GLU A 724 -43.69 -6.37 20.48
N ALA A 725 -43.36 -7.65 20.37
CA ALA A 725 -42.68 -8.40 21.43
C ALA A 725 -41.33 -7.76 21.83
N PHE A 726 -40.56 -7.28 20.86
CA PHE A 726 -39.27 -6.60 21.12
C PHE A 726 -39.45 -5.26 21.84
N LEU A 727 -40.39 -4.43 21.42
CA LEU A 727 -40.69 -3.13 22.05
C LEU A 727 -41.22 -3.30 23.48
N ASN A 728 -42.11 -4.27 23.72
CA ASN A 728 -42.63 -4.58 25.04
C ASN A 728 -41.51 -5.08 25.99
N ALA A 729 -40.60 -5.92 25.51
CA ALA A 729 -39.43 -6.35 26.28
C ALA A 729 -38.50 -5.19 26.62
N ALA A 730 -38.31 -4.23 25.68
CA ALA A 730 -37.49 -3.04 25.89
C ALA A 730 -38.13 -2.01 26.87
N GLU A 731 -39.46 -1.99 27.01
CA GLU A 731 -40.16 -1.15 27.96
C GLU A 731 -40.18 -1.78 29.36
N GLY A 732 -40.30 -3.12 29.49
CA GLY A 732 -40.22 -3.84 30.74
C GLY A 732 -38.86 -3.83 31.45
N SER A 733 -37.80 -3.52 30.73
CA SER A 733 -36.43 -3.35 31.28
C SER A 733 -36.15 -1.92 31.81
N LYS A 734 -37.08 -0.98 31.67
CA LYS A 734 -36.98 0.40 32.18
C LYS A 734 -37.79 0.67 33.45
N GLN A 735 -38.57 -0.30 33.95
CA GLN A 735 -39.13 -0.32 35.28
C GLN A 735 -38.26 -1.16 36.22
#